data_565623814b64c4b258062b4e723af464
#
_entry.id   565623814b64c4b258062b4e723af464
#
_cell.length_a   1.000
_cell.length_b   1.000
_cell.length_c   1.000
_cell.angle_alpha   90.00
_cell.angle_beta   90.00
_cell.angle_gamma   90.00
#
_symmetry.space_group_name_H-M   'P 1'
#
loop_
_entity.id
_entity.type
_entity.pdbx_description
1 polymer ?
#
loop_
_entity_poly.entity_id
_entity_poly.type
_entity_poly.pdbx_seq_one_letter_code
_entity_poly.pdbx_strand_id
1 'polypeptide(L)'
;MTDTVGSIKRALIGRPRSTRELGHQLLPKWMALPVFSSDPLSSVSYATEEMMIVLALAGASAFGLVSPLSLAVGLLLAIVISSYRQTVRAYPRGGGAYRVTTDNLGRLPGLTAAAALLIDYTLTVSVSIAAGVAAITAAVTDLAPYRVGLAAGFVLLVAFANLRGVKESGALFAIPCYLFVTTIFVLIVTGLVRCVGGCPEVPFGLIPREAEHGLTLFLILRAFASGSTALTGVEAISDGVPAFRYPQSRNAATTLGVMGLIAVSMFLGISFLATHIPGIVAFEGNTRTVNSQIAAAVFGAGSMGFYLVQVVTALILILAANTAYADFPRLSYFLAADRFLPRQFLARGDRLAFSNGILVLTSLAILLLVAFQADVNRLIQLYVVGVFTSFTLSQTGMVRHWLRTRTRGWQRSAIVNGIGAFTTGVVLVVVAITKFSRGAWIVLVAIPLVVFMMHRINRHYRQVSLELHAGLDEPESPRPNHVVILEDRVDAATAAAVSYAQGIGAASVHAVAAPGTGPELVDRWRDLAPDVPVEPARSDGRSNNVVEAFWHAARDHAQRHPTSFTTAIVPETRSRSWLDLLRAHGRAQRVKARLVTEGAVAVTNVVAGGDASHPYHLCDPVEHHVVVLVAGVNKASNRALAYARSLQATSLRALFISLEPEHSSRVLSEWDDWGMDVPLELVDSPFRSIADTIREYVRSFEPDGQRTIVTCILPEFILEHWWHYPLHNQTALLIKSTLLFERGVVTTSISYPITGQIEDL
;
A
#
# COMPACT_ATOMS: atom_id res chain seq x y z
N MET A 1 6.85 -27.40 -1.17
CA MET A 1 6.11 -26.36 -1.95
C MET A 1 6.52 -24.93 -1.57
N THR A 2 6.78 -24.62 -0.32
CA THR A 2 7.31 -23.32 0.12
C THR A 2 8.62 -22.95 -0.55
N ASP A 3 9.51 -23.91 -0.85
CA ASP A 3 10.76 -23.67 -1.55
C ASP A 3 10.59 -23.30 -3.02
N THR A 4 9.60 -23.84 -3.72
CA THR A 4 9.37 -23.57 -5.14
C THR A 4 8.78 -22.16 -5.34
N VAL A 5 7.78 -21.80 -4.55
CA VAL A 5 7.19 -20.44 -4.56
C VAL A 5 8.21 -19.41 -4.09
N GLY A 6 8.99 -19.72 -3.05
CA GLY A 6 10.10 -18.90 -2.59
C GLY A 6 11.20 -18.74 -3.64
N SER A 7 11.51 -19.78 -4.40
CA SER A 7 12.50 -19.75 -5.48
C SER A 7 12.00 -18.92 -6.66
N ILE A 8 10.75 -19.06 -7.07
CA ILE A 8 10.11 -18.24 -8.10
C ILE A 8 10.09 -16.77 -7.67
N LYS A 9 9.67 -16.47 -6.44
CA LYS A 9 9.68 -15.12 -5.87
C LYS A 9 11.11 -14.53 -5.88
N ARG A 10 12.12 -15.30 -5.47
CA ARG A 10 13.54 -14.86 -5.50
C ARG A 10 14.06 -14.63 -6.91
N ALA A 11 13.66 -15.45 -7.87
CA ALA A 11 14.02 -15.26 -9.28
C ALA A 11 13.37 -14.00 -9.87
N LEU A 12 12.10 -13.75 -9.55
CA LEU A 12 11.33 -12.61 -10.04
C LEU A 12 11.72 -11.30 -9.34
N ILE A 13 11.68 -11.26 -8.01
CA ILE A 13 11.83 -10.02 -7.21
C ILE A 13 13.27 -9.81 -6.74
N GLY A 14 14.06 -10.89 -6.63
CA GLY A 14 15.42 -10.88 -6.13
C GLY A 14 15.54 -11.31 -4.65
N ARG A 15 16.79 -11.41 -4.15
CA ARG A 15 17.05 -11.84 -2.76
C ARG A 15 16.57 -10.79 -1.75
N PRO A 16 16.03 -11.20 -0.59
CA PRO A 16 15.65 -10.29 0.50
C PRO A 16 16.84 -9.42 0.93
N ARG A 17 16.57 -8.16 1.28
CA ARG A 17 17.57 -7.22 1.83
C ARG A 17 17.30 -6.98 3.31
N SER A 18 18.38 -6.88 4.10
CA SER A 18 18.29 -6.58 5.52
C SER A 18 17.85 -5.13 5.76
N THR A 19 17.10 -4.89 6.85
CA THR A 19 16.71 -3.54 7.29
C THR A 19 17.92 -2.63 7.54
N ARG A 20 19.07 -3.19 7.91
CA ARG A 20 20.33 -2.45 8.13
C ARG A 20 20.86 -1.76 6.86
N GLU A 21 20.44 -2.22 5.67
CA GLU A 21 20.86 -1.64 4.39
C GLU A 21 20.10 -0.35 4.01
N LEU A 22 19.07 0.04 4.77
CA LEU A 22 18.30 1.28 4.53
C LEU A 22 19.16 2.55 4.52
N GLY A 23 20.15 2.65 5.42
CA GLY A 23 21.03 3.82 5.56
C GLY A 23 21.94 4.10 4.35
N HIS A 24 22.18 3.13 3.48
CA HIS A 24 23.07 3.26 2.31
C HIS A 24 22.35 3.72 1.03
N GLN A 25 21.09 4.15 1.12
CA GLN A 25 20.26 4.45 -0.05
C GLN A 25 20.06 5.95 -0.36
N LEU A 26 20.85 6.84 0.27
CA LEU A 26 20.71 8.28 0.04
C LEU A 26 21.22 8.69 -1.35
N LEU A 27 20.39 9.45 -2.08
CA LEU A 27 20.63 9.87 -3.45
C LEU A 27 21.46 11.17 -3.52
N PRO A 28 22.52 11.24 -4.34
CA PRO A 28 23.17 12.48 -4.70
C PRO A 28 22.25 13.32 -5.62
N LYS A 29 22.44 14.64 -5.71
CA LYS A 29 21.58 15.54 -6.47
C LYS A 29 21.39 15.13 -7.93
N TRP A 30 22.45 14.67 -8.60
CA TRP A 30 22.41 14.27 -10.01
C TRP A 30 21.58 13.01 -10.27
N MET A 31 21.42 12.14 -9.25
CA MET A 31 20.48 11.00 -9.33
C MET A 31 19.09 11.38 -8.82
N ALA A 32 19.01 12.25 -7.81
CA ALA A 32 17.75 12.68 -7.22
C ALA A 32 16.92 13.52 -8.21
N LEU A 33 17.57 14.34 -9.06
CA LEU A 33 16.88 15.10 -10.09
C LEU A 33 16.06 14.19 -11.02
N PRO A 34 16.62 13.20 -11.72
CA PRO A 34 15.84 12.30 -12.55
C PRO A 34 14.76 11.50 -11.80
N VAL A 35 15.06 11.06 -10.58
CA VAL A 35 14.14 10.22 -9.79
C VAL A 35 12.88 10.98 -9.37
N PHE A 36 13.03 12.26 -8.96
CA PHE A 36 11.91 13.06 -8.44
C PHE A 36 11.40 14.11 -9.41
N SER A 37 12.03 14.31 -10.56
CA SER A 37 11.67 15.37 -11.52
C SER A 37 11.21 14.82 -12.87
N SER A 38 11.19 13.51 -13.07
CA SER A 38 10.72 12.93 -14.34
C SER A 38 9.27 13.33 -14.64
N ASP A 39 8.41 13.38 -13.63
CA ASP A 39 7.02 13.78 -13.79
C ASP A 39 6.88 15.27 -14.16
N PRO A 40 7.39 16.27 -13.40
CA PRO A 40 7.30 17.67 -13.80
C PRO A 40 7.93 17.95 -15.17
N LEU A 41 9.05 17.30 -15.50
CA LEU A 41 9.72 17.50 -16.79
C LEU A 41 8.95 16.88 -17.96
N SER A 42 8.33 15.71 -17.75
CA SER A 42 7.51 15.05 -18.76
C SER A 42 6.20 15.78 -19.02
N SER A 43 5.62 16.42 -17.99
CA SER A 43 4.36 17.16 -18.09
C SER A 43 4.45 18.33 -19.06
N VAL A 44 5.64 18.90 -19.24
CA VAL A 44 5.92 19.94 -20.27
C VAL A 44 5.64 19.41 -21.68
N SER A 45 5.79 18.11 -21.93
CA SER A 45 5.60 17.52 -23.27
C SER A 45 4.18 17.59 -23.79
N TYR A 46 3.17 17.62 -22.92
CA TYR A 46 1.77 17.65 -23.32
C TYR A 46 1.02 18.93 -22.91
N ALA A 47 1.56 19.71 -21.98
CA ALA A 47 0.84 20.89 -21.46
C ALA A 47 0.53 21.93 -22.53
N THR A 48 1.45 22.19 -23.45
CA THR A 48 1.22 23.11 -24.59
C THR A 48 0.14 22.57 -25.54
N GLU A 49 0.19 21.27 -25.84
CA GLU A 49 -0.81 20.60 -26.68
C GLU A 49 -2.20 20.67 -26.07
N GLU A 50 -2.35 20.38 -24.79
CA GLU A 50 -3.61 20.46 -24.05
C GLU A 50 -4.21 21.88 -24.07
N MET A 51 -3.36 22.90 -23.99
CA MET A 51 -3.78 24.31 -24.14
C MET A 51 -4.29 24.58 -25.54
N MET A 52 -3.54 24.15 -26.56
CA MET A 52 -3.89 24.34 -27.97
C MET A 52 -5.15 23.59 -28.36
N ILE A 53 -5.38 22.36 -27.85
CA ILE A 53 -6.62 21.59 -28.10
C ILE A 53 -7.85 22.37 -27.65
N VAL A 54 -7.76 23.07 -26.50
CA VAL A 54 -8.86 23.88 -26.01
C VAL A 54 -9.05 25.13 -26.88
N LEU A 55 -7.98 25.81 -27.26
CA LEU A 55 -8.04 27.01 -28.09
C LEU A 55 -8.53 26.69 -29.53
N ALA A 56 -8.21 25.49 -30.04
CA ALA A 56 -8.67 25.03 -31.34
C ALA A 56 -10.19 25.05 -31.51
N LEU A 57 -10.96 24.97 -30.43
CA LEU A 57 -12.43 25.12 -30.46
C LEU A 57 -12.88 26.51 -30.91
N ALA A 58 -12.03 27.54 -30.75
CA ALA A 58 -12.25 28.90 -31.26
C ALA A 58 -11.56 29.14 -32.62
N GLY A 59 -10.99 28.10 -33.21
CA GLY A 59 -10.27 28.13 -34.46
C GLY A 59 -8.78 28.48 -34.34
N ALA A 60 -8.02 28.28 -35.40
CA ALA A 60 -6.57 28.43 -35.42
C ALA A 60 -6.10 29.88 -35.07
N SER A 61 -6.92 30.91 -35.31
CA SER A 61 -6.64 32.29 -34.94
C SER A 61 -6.45 32.48 -33.42
N ALA A 62 -7.06 31.61 -32.59
CA ALA A 62 -6.92 31.66 -31.15
C ALA A 62 -5.55 31.16 -30.65
N PHE A 63 -4.73 30.51 -31.49
CA PHE A 63 -3.40 30.06 -31.12
C PHE A 63 -2.44 31.18 -30.75
N GLY A 64 -2.69 32.40 -31.18
CA GLY A 64 -1.95 33.58 -30.73
C GLY A 64 -2.00 33.78 -29.19
N LEU A 65 -3.02 33.24 -28.51
CA LEU A 65 -3.14 33.30 -27.06
C LEU A 65 -2.26 32.24 -26.31
N VAL A 66 -1.70 31.26 -27.01
CA VAL A 66 -0.80 30.27 -26.39
C VAL A 66 0.39 30.95 -25.72
N SER A 67 1.03 31.93 -26.36
CA SER A 67 2.20 32.64 -25.83
C SER A 67 1.90 33.37 -24.50
N PRO A 68 0.89 34.26 -24.39
CA PRO A 68 0.59 34.94 -23.13
C PRO A 68 0.09 33.96 -22.04
N LEU A 69 -0.68 32.93 -22.41
CA LEU A 69 -1.11 31.92 -21.46
C LEU A 69 0.06 31.05 -20.94
N SER A 70 1.00 30.69 -21.82
CA SER A 70 2.21 29.98 -21.41
C SER A 70 3.08 30.79 -20.47
N LEU A 71 3.19 32.11 -20.69
CA LEU A 71 3.89 33.02 -19.77
C LEU A 71 3.20 33.07 -18.40
N ALA A 72 1.87 33.10 -18.35
CA ALA A 72 1.10 33.07 -17.11
C ALA A 72 1.28 31.73 -16.35
N VAL A 73 1.24 30.61 -17.06
CA VAL A 73 1.50 29.26 -16.48
C VAL A 73 2.95 29.16 -16.01
N GLY A 74 3.93 29.63 -16.77
CA GLY A 74 5.34 29.66 -16.39
C GLY A 74 5.60 30.48 -15.12
N LEU A 75 4.92 31.65 -14.99
CA LEU A 75 4.96 32.46 -13.77
C LEU A 75 4.35 31.72 -12.57
N LEU A 76 3.20 31.10 -12.77
CA LEU A 76 2.56 30.27 -11.73
C LEU A 76 3.48 29.14 -11.27
N LEU A 77 4.14 28.44 -12.20
CA LEU A 77 5.11 27.40 -11.90
C LEU A 77 6.29 27.94 -11.06
N ALA A 78 6.83 29.10 -11.41
CA ALA A 78 7.90 29.78 -10.67
C ALA A 78 7.47 30.15 -9.24
N ILE A 79 6.23 30.63 -9.04
CA ILE A 79 5.64 30.95 -7.74
C ILE A 79 5.53 29.66 -6.89
N VAL A 80 4.94 28.59 -7.44
CA VAL A 80 4.76 27.30 -6.74
C VAL A 80 6.11 26.72 -6.32
N ILE A 81 7.09 26.67 -7.22
CA ILE A 81 8.45 26.18 -6.92
C ILE A 81 9.10 27.01 -5.80
N SER A 82 8.96 28.34 -5.85
CA SER A 82 9.51 29.24 -4.81
C SER A 82 8.89 28.97 -3.44
N SER A 83 7.59 28.68 -3.40
CA SER A 83 6.87 28.30 -2.21
C SER A 83 7.35 26.92 -1.69
N TYR A 84 7.40 25.90 -2.54
CA TYR A 84 7.82 24.55 -2.15
C TYR A 84 9.29 24.47 -1.71
N ARG A 85 10.18 25.33 -2.23
CA ARG A 85 11.56 25.44 -1.70
C ARG A 85 11.60 25.87 -0.24
N GLN A 86 10.61 26.60 0.23
CA GLN A 86 10.47 26.97 1.65
C GLN A 86 9.90 25.80 2.45
N THR A 87 8.90 25.10 1.91
CA THR A 87 8.33 23.90 2.51
C THR A 87 9.39 22.82 2.77
N VAL A 88 10.22 22.51 1.77
CA VAL A 88 11.32 21.54 1.86
C VAL A 88 12.32 21.88 2.98
N ARG A 89 12.55 23.18 3.23
CA ARG A 89 13.45 23.63 4.31
C ARG A 89 12.80 23.57 5.68
N ALA A 90 11.50 23.83 5.78
CA ALA A 90 10.73 23.82 7.01
C ALA A 90 10.41 22.39 7.48
N TYR A 91 10.23 21.45 6.54
CA TYR A 91 9.85 20.05 6.81
C TYR A 91 10.92 19.05 6.31
N PRO A 92 12.08 18.96 6.96
CA PRO A 92 13.18 18.08 6.51
C PRO A 92 12.88 16.59 6.62
N ARG A 93 11.88 16.19 7.42
CA ARG A 93 11.45 14.79 7.57
C ARG A 93 10.53 14.31 6.42
N GLY A 94 10.22 15.19 5.45
CA GLY A 94 9.31 14.87 4.36
C GLY A 94 7.84 14.82 4.80
N GLY A 95 6.99 14.16 4.02
CA GLY A 95 5.55 14.04 4.25
C GLY A 95 4.74 15.17 3.60
N GLY A 96 5.39 16.03 2.82
CA GLY A 96 4.82 16.99 1.88
C GLY A 96 3.58 17.73 2.36
N ALA A 97 2.62 17.85 1.46
CA ALA A 97 1.39 18.60 1.72
C ALA A 97 0.54 17.99 2.86
N TYR A 98 0.53 16.65 3.02
CA TYR A 98 -0.21 16.01 4.11
C TYR A 98 0.27 16.48 5.48
N ARG A 99 1.60 16.41 5.73
CA ARG A 99 2.20 16.78 7.03
C ARG A 99 2.05 18.26 7.30
N VAL A 100 2.40 19.10 6.31
CA VAL A 100 2.27 20.56 6.42
C VAL A 100 0.84 20.98 6.76
N THR A 101 -0.13 20.39 6.07
CA THR A 101 -1.53 20.73 6.26
C THR A 101 -2.06 20.23 7.61
N THR A 102 -1.71 19.00 7.99
CA THR A 102 -2.13 18.43 9.28
C THR A 102 -1.59 19.22 10.46
N ASP A 103 -0.30 19.57 10.45
CA ASP A 103 0.37 20.27 11.56
C ASP A 103 -0.13 21.71 11.72
N ASN A 104 -0.54 22.37 10.63
CA ASN A 104 -0.89 23.77 10.67
C ASN A 104 -2.39 24.06 10.54
N LEU A 105 -3.15 23.27 9.76
CA LEU A 105 -4.58 23.50 9.53
C LEU A 105 -5.47 22.49 10.26
N GLY A 106 -4.89 21.38 10.74
CA GLY A 106 -5.59 20.32 11.46
C GLY A 106 -5.92 19.10 10.61
N ARG A 107 -6.59 18.12 11.24
CA ARG A 107 -6.77 16.77 10.67
C ARG A 107 -7.59 16.76 9.38
N LEU A 108 -8.75 17.41 9.35
CA LEU A 108 -9.63 17.32 8.18
C LEU A 108 -9.00 17.91 6.91
N PRO A 109 -8.42 19.14 6.93
CA PRO A 109 -7.66 19.64 5.80
C PRO A 109 -6.47 18.74 5.42
N GLY A 110 -5.77 18.17 6.42
CA GLY A 110 -4.68 17.23 6.19
C GLY A 110 -5.13 15.97 5.44
N LEU A 111 -6.24 15.35 5.85
CA LEU A 111 -6.81 14.20 5.16
C LEU A 111 -7.32 14.57 3.75
N THR A 112 -7.85 15.78 3.57
CA THR A 112 -8.25 16.27 2.23
C THR A 112 -7.05 16.39 1.32
N ALA A 113 -5.93 16.95 1.79
CA ALA A 113 -4.68 17.03 1.04
C ALA A 113 -4.13 15.62 0.72
N ALA A 114 -4.17 14.70 1.68
CA ALA A 114 -3.73 13.32 1.47
C ALA A 114 -4.60 12.57 0.46
N ALA A 115 -5.93 12.69 0.54
CA ALA A 115 -6.86 12.08 -0.41
C ALA A 115 -6.65 12.62 -1.82
N ALA A 116 -6.49 13.95 -1.94
CA ALA A 116 -6.18 14.62 -3.19
C ALA A 116 -4.88 14.08 -3.83
N LEU A 117 -3.80 13.92 -3.02
CA LEU A 117 -2.52 13.35 -3.47
C LEU A 117 -2.62 11.88 -3.86
N LEU A 118 -3.34 11.03 -3.11
CA LEU A 118 -3.49 9.60 -3.47
C LEU A 118 -4.21 9.44 -4.81
N ILE A 119 -5.24 10.25 -5.06
CA ILE A 119 -5.94 10.28 -6.34
C ILE A 119 -5.02 10.81 -7.43
N ASP A 120 -4.29 11.87 -7.14
CA ASP A 120 -3.34 12.49 -8.06
C ASP A 120 -2.25 11.52 -8.50
N TYR A 121 -1.58 10.82 -7.59
CA TYR A 121 -0.57 9.81 -7.94
C TYR A 121 -1.13 8.67 -8.78
N THR A 122 -2.38 8.27 -8.56
CA THR A 122 -3.03 7.24 -9.38
C THR A 122 -3.26 7.76 -10.80
N LEU A 123 -3.69 8.99 -10.93
CA LEU A 123 -3.89 9.66 -12.22
C LEU A 123 -2.56 9.96 -12.91
N THR A 124 -1.51 10.32 -12.16
CA THR A 124 -0.15 10.51 -12.70
C THR A 124 0.34 9.27 -13.43
N VAL A 125 0.20 8.08 -12.82
CA VAL A 125 0.58 6.82 -13.50
C VAL A 125 -0.23 6.64 -14.77
N SER A 126 -1.55 6.82 -14.69
CA SER A 126 -2.46 6.57 -15.81
C SER A 126 -2.23 7.56 -16.97
N VAL A 127 -2.11 8.86 -16.68
CA VAL A 127 -1.87 9.93 -17.67
C VAL A 127 -0.49 9.78 -18.31
N SER A 128 0.56 9.60 -17.49
CA SER A 128 1.92 9.52 -17.99
C SER A 128 2.14 8.30 -18.89
N ILE A 129 1.62 7.14 -18.49
CA ILE A 129 1.70 5.94 -19.32
C ILE A 129 0.86 6.08 -20.59
N ALA A 130 -0.36 6.62 -20.50
CA ALA A 130 -1.19 6.87 -21.69
C ALA A 130 -0.51 7.83 -22.67
N ALA A 131 0.10 8.92 -22.16
CA ALA A 131 0.85 9.88 -22.96
C ALA A 131 2.11 9.27 -23.59
N GLY A 132 2.82 8.39 -22.85
CA GLY A 132 3.95 7.63 -23.38
C GLY A 132 3.53 6.68 -24.52
N VAL A 133 2.41 5.99 -24.37
CA VAL A 133 1.81 5.16 -25.43
C VAL A 133 1.34 6.03 -26.61
N ALA A 134 0.79 7.21 -26.37
CA ALA A 134 0.42 8.15 -27.42
C ALA A 134 1.65 8.59 -28.25
N ALA A 135 2.79 8.85 -27.60
CA ALA A 135 4.03 9.14 -28.30
C ALA A 135 4.53 7.97 -29.14
N ILE A 136 4.37 6.73 -28.68
CA ILE A 136 4.71 5.51 -29.43
C ILE A 136 3.78 5.37 -30.64
N THR A 137 2.47 5.51 -30.44
CA THR A 137 1.48 5.36 -31.52
C THR A 137 1.54 6.52 -32.52
N ALA A 138 2.03 7.70 -32.12
CA ALA A 138 2.34 8.80 -33.04
C ALA A 138 3.51 8.48 -33.96
N ALA A 139 4.47 7.66 -33.54
CA ALA A 139 5.58 7.18 -34.37
C ALA A 139 5.19 5.96 -35.22
N VAL A 140 4.40 5.03 -34.64
CA VAL A 140 3.95 3.78 -35.28
C VAL A 140 2.42 3.66 -35.14
N THR A 141 1.70 4.17 -36.14
CA THR A 141 0.23 4.28 -36.13
C THR A 141 -0.50 2.94 -36.04
N ASP A 142 0.11 1.85 -36.52
CA ASP A 142 -0.47 0.50 -36.51
C ASP A 142 -0.66 -0.07 -35.08
N LEU A 143 0.01 0.51 -34.09
CA LEU A 143 -0.12 0.14 -32.68
C LEU A 143 -1.31 0.81 -31.97
N ALA A 144 -1.99 1.78 -32.60
CA ALA A 144 -3.10 2.53 -31.99
C ALA A 144 -4.26 1.66 -31.48
N PRO A 145 -4.69 0.56 -32.18
CA PRO A 145 -5.73 -0.33 -31.67
C PRO A 145 -5.36 -1.04 -30.35
N TYR A 146 -4.07 -1.22 -30.07
CA TYR A 146 -3.54 -1.94 -28.91
C TYR A 146 -3.20 -1.03 -27.73
N ARG A 147 -3.55 0.28 -27.78
CA ARG A 147 -3.13 1.29 -26.78
C ARG A 147 -3.41 0.91 -25.34
N VAL A 148 -4.57 0.28 -25.03
CA VAL A 148 -4.94 -0.15 -23.67
C VAL A 148 -4.04 -1.29 -23.19
N GLY A 149 -3.80 -2.29 -24.05
CA GLY A 149 -2.92 -3.42 -23.72
C GLY A 149 -1.48 -2.99 -23.52
N LEU A 150 -0.97 -2.09 -24.38
CA LEU A 150 0.36 -1.49 -24.24
C LEU A 150 0.48 -0.70 -22.94
N ALA A 151 -0.51 0.13 -22.63
CA ALA A 151 -0.51 0.92 -21.40
C ALA A 151 -0.52 0.03 -20.16
N ALA A 152 -1.39 -0.98 -20.10
CA ALA A 152 -1.40 -1.96 -19.00
C ALA A 152 -0.05 -2.72 -18.88
N GLY A 153 0.54 -3.12 -20.01
CA GLY A 153 1.85 -3.75 -20.04
C GLY A 153 2.97 -2.86 -19.46
N PHE A 154 3.01 -1.58 -19.80
CA PHE A 154 3.97 -0.62 -19.23
C PHE A 154 3.73 -0.36 -17.75
N VAL A 155 2.48 -0.26 -17.29
CA VAL A 155 2.17 -0.15 -15.85
C VAL A 155 2.72 -1.35 -15.10
N LEU A 156 2.51 -2.57 -15.60
CA LEU A 156 3.02 -3.80 -14.98
C LEU A 156 4.57 -3.84 -15.00
N LEU A 157 5.20 -3.38 -16.07
CA LEU A 157 6.65 -3.29 -16.18
C LEU A 157 7.24 -2.34 -15.12
N VAL A 158 6.67 -1.13 -14.99
CA VAL A 158 7.11 -0.14 -14.00
C VAL A 158 6.85 -0.63 -12.58
N ALA A 159 5.70 -1.24 -12.32
CA ALA A 159 5.38 -1.85 -11.02
C ALA A 159 6.40 -2.95 -10.66
N PHE A 160 6.72 -3.82 -11.59
CA PHE A 160 7.69 -4.89 -11.41
C PHE A 160 9.10 -4.35 -11.10
N ALA A 161 9.54 -3.31 -11.83
CA ALA A 161 10.80 -2.65 -11.57
C ALA A 161 10.85 -2.06 -10.14
N ASN A 162 9.74 -1.43 -9.68
CA ASN A 162 9.64 -0.86 -8.33
C ASN A 162 9.61 -1.93 -7.23
N LEU A 163 8.98 -3.08 -7.47
CA LEU A 163 9.01 -4.21 -6.54
C LEU A 163 10.42 -4.78 -6.35
N ARG A 164 11.30 -4.66 -7.35
CA ARG A 164 12.73 -5.04 -7.25
C ARG A 164 13.58 -4.06 -6.45
N GLY A 165 13.08 -2.85 -6.17
CA GLY A 165 13.73 -1.85 -5.33
C GLY A 165 14.30 -0.64 -6.08
N VAL A 166 14.13 0.53 -5.50
CA VAL A 166 14.32 1.86 -6.12
C VAL A 166 15.79 2.21 -6.43
N LYS A 167 16.77 1.63 -5.74
CA LYS A 167 18.16 2.09 -5.83
C LYS A 167 18.88 1.67 -7.11
N GLU A 168 18.60 0.48 -7.59
CA GLU A 168 19.19 -0.01 -8.84
C GLU A 168 18.60 0.71 -10.06
N SER A 169 17.39 1.25 -9.91
CA SER A 169 16.70 2.02 -10.92
C SER A 169 17.18 3.47 -11.04
N GLY A 170 17.70 4.10 -9.99
CA GLY A 170 18.05 5.53 -10.00
C GLY A 170 19.09 5.92 -11.06
N ALA A 171 20.12 5.10 -11.28
CA ALA A 171 21.09 5.33 -12.36
C ALA A 171 20.48 5.03 -13.74
N LEU A 172 19.62 4.01 -13.83
CA LEU A 172 18.92 3.64 -15.06
C LEU A 172 17.94 4.73 -15.49
N PHE A 173 17.25 5.38 -14.53
CA PHE A 173 16.32 6.49 -14.79
C PHE A 173 17.03 7.80 -15.14
N ALA A 174 18.27 8.00 -14.70
CA ALA A 174 19.01 9.21 -14.97
C ALA A 174 19.30 9.39 -16.49
N ILE A 175 19.66 8.32 -17.18
CA ILE A 175 20.01 8.38 -18.60
C ILE A 175 18.86 8.88 -19.47
N PRO A 176 17.64 8.29 -19.45
CA PRO A 176 16.52 8.78 -20.24
C PRO A 176 16.11 10.20 -19.90
N CYS A 177 16.13 10.59 -18.61
CA CYS A 177 15.76 11.92 -18.18
C CYS A 177 16.70 13.00 -18.75
N TYR A 178 18.01 12.82 -18.59
CA TYR A 178 18.98 13.75 -19.13
C TYR A 178 19.01 13.75 -20.66
N LEU A 179 18.82 12.61 -21.29
CA LEU A 179 18.71 12.49 -22.74
C LEU A 179 17.49 13.27 -23.25
N PHE A 180 16.34 13.13 -22.59
CA PHE A 180 15.13 13.89 -22.90
C PHE A 180 15.37 15.39 -22.79
N VAL A 181 15.87 15.86 -21.63
CA VAL A 181 16.15 17.29 -21.41
C VAL A 181 17.08 17.84 -22.49
N THR A 182 18.18 17.13 -22.79
CA THR A 182 19.15 17.55 -23.81
C THR A 182 18.51 17.57 -25.20
N THR A 183 17.76 16.54 -25.57
CA THR A 183 17.12 16.45 -26.90
C THR A 183 16.09 17.55 -27.09
N ILE A 184 15.27 17.87 -26.07
CA ILE A 184 14.27 18.94 -26.16
C ILE A 184 14.96 20.32 -26.23
N PHE A 185 16.04 20.57 -25.49
CA PHE A 185 16.79 21.81 -25.65
C PHE A 185 17.43 21.94 -27.04
N VAL A 186 17.97 20.83 -27.60
CA VAL A 186 18.48 20.80 -28.97
C VAL A 186 17.35 21.12 -29.97
N LEU A 187 16.15 20.52 -29.79
CA LEU A 187 14.97 20.82 -30.61
C LEU A 187 14.59 22.29 -30.54
N ILE A 188 14.51 22.87 -29.31
CA ILE A 188 14.16 24.28 -29.10
C ILE A 188 15.20 25.21 -29.74
N VAL A 189 16.48 24.99 -29.46
CA VAL A 189 17.56 25.87 -30.00
C VAL A 189 17.63 25.78 -31.53
N THR A 190 17.57 24.56 -32.09
CA THR A 190 17.56 24.37 -33.54
C THR A 190 16.32 25.04 -34.19
N GLY A 191 15.14 24.87 -33.55
CA GLY A 191 13.90 25.49 -34.00
C GLY A 191 13.99 27.02 -34.00
N LEU A 192 14.48 27.62 -32.89
CA LEU A 192 14.69 29.06 -32.79
C LEU A 192 15.66 29.58 -33.85
N VAL A 193 16.78 28.91 -34.07
CA VAL A 193 17.77 29.31 -35.10
C VAL A 193 17.15 29.24 -36.49
N ARG A 194 16.38 28.18 -36.78
CA ARG A 194 15.69 28.09 -38.08
C ARG A 194 14.63 29.18 -38.27
N CYS A 195 13.94 29.59 -37.22
CA CYS A 195 12.94 30.64 -37.28
C CYS A 195 13.53 32.05 -37.55
N VAL A 196 14.83 32.29 -37.33
CA VAL A 196 15.49 33.59 -37.69
C VAL A 196 15.41 33.86 -39.19
N GLY A 197 15.48 32.82 -40.04
CA GLY A 197 15.37 32.90 -41.50
C GLY A 197 13.96 32.63 -42.07
N GLY A 198 12.96 32.46 -41.21
CA GLY A 198 11.62 32.00 -41.55
C GLY A 198 11.38 30.59 -40.95
N CYS A 199 10.32 30.47 -40.14
CA CYS A 199 10.05 29.17 -39.47
C CYS A 199 9.73 28.08 -40.50
N PRO A 200 10.24 26.84 -40.29
CA PRO A 200 9.93 25.69 -41.16
C PRO A 200 8.46 25.30 -41.02
N GLU A 201 7.85 24.82 -42.10
CA GLU A 201 6.47 24.32 -42.08
C GLU A 201 6.36 22.85 -41.66
N VAL A 202 5.22 22.47 -41.10
CA VAL A 202 4.91 21.09 -40.75
C VAL A 202 4.61 20.26 -42.01
N PRO A 203 5.35 19.16 -42.29
CA PRO A 203 5.26 18.46 -43.57
C PRO A 203 4.07 17.48 -43.68
N PHE A 204 3.04 17.58 -42.82
CA PHE A 204 1.97 16.54 -42.74
C PHE A 204 0.67 16.98 -43.43
N GLY A 205 0.52 18.19 -43.95
CA GLY A 205 -0.68 18.67 -44.62
C GLY A 205 -1.95 18.56 -43.74
N LEU A 206 -1.79 18.75 -42.41
CA LEU A 206 -2.90 18.66 -41.47
C LEU A 206 -3.84 19.85 -41.67
N ILE A 207 -5.17 19.59 -41.73
CA ILE A 207 -6.17 20.62 -41.88
C ILE A 207 -6.62 21.11 -40.51
N PRO A 208 -6.51 22.44 -40.22
CA PRO A 208 -7.07 23.02 -39.00
C PRO A 208 -8.59 22.77 -38.93
N ARG A 209 -9.07 22.46 -37.72
CA ARG A 209 -10.51 22.31 -37.50
C ARG A 209 -11.19 23.68 -37.59
N GLU A 210 -12.38 23.75 -38.17
CA GLU A 210 -13.20 24.97 -38.18
C GLU A 210 -13.59 25.34 -36.73
N ALA A 211 -13.78 26.65 -36.50
CA ALA A 211 -14.19 27.14 -35.18
C ALA A 211 -15.59 26.60 -34.82
N GLU A 212 -15.72 25.88 -33.74
CA GLU A 212 -17.01 25.41 -33.22
C GLU A 212 -17.67 26.47 -32.32
N HIS A 213 -16.87 27.31 -31.69
CA HIS A 213 -17.33 28.28 -30.69
C HIS A 213 -16.58 29.60 -30.86
N GLY A 214 -17.22 30.70 -30.49
CA GLY A 214 -16.55 31.99 -30.39
C GLY A 214 -15.52 32.00 -29.23
N LEU A 215 -14.50 32.84 -29.35
CA LEU A 215 -13.53 33.05 -28.29
C LEU A 215 -14.18 33.74 -27.08
N THR A 216 -14.37 33.00 -25.99
CA THR A 216 -14.97 33.49 -24.75
C THR A 216 -13.93 33.49 -23.62
N LEU A 217 -14.15 34.32 -22.57
CA LEU A 217 -13.33 34.30 -21.36
C LEU A 217 -13.30 32.90 -20.74
N PHE A 218 -14.43 32.17 -20.76
CA PHE A 218 -14.50 30.77 -20.26
C PHE A 218 -13.54 29.85 -21.01
N LEU A 219 -13.44 29.99 -22.34
CA LEU A 219 -12.53 29.17 -23.15
C LEU A 219 -11.06 29.50 -22.87
N ILE A 220 -10.74 30.77 -22.67
CA ILE A 220 -9.40 31.24 -22.30
C ILE A 220 -9.00 30.70 -20.94
N LEU A 221 -9.88 30.81 -19.94
CA LEU A 221 -9.64 30.24 -18.59
C LEU A 221 -9.49 28.72 -18.63
N ARG A 222 -10.27 28.03 -19.45
CA ARG A 222 -10.17 26.59 -19.66
C ARG A 222 -8.83 26.19 -20.32
N ALA A 223 -8.36 26.97 -21.32
CA ALA A 223 -7.05 26.76 -21.94
C ALA A 223 -5.92 26.97 -20.92
N PHE A 224 -6.00 28.01 -20.09
CA PHE A 224 -5.07 28.25 -18.99
C PHE A 224 -5.07 27.10 -18.00
N ALA A 225 -6.24 26.61 -17.58
CA ALA A 225 -6.38 25.47 -16.70
C ALA A 225 -5.78 24.17 -17.30
N SER A 226 -5.90 23.97 -18.60
CA SER A 226 -5.29 22.84 -19.30
C SER A 226 -3.76 22.97 -19.38
N GLY A 227 -3.22 24.17 -19.68
CA GLY A 227 -1.78 24.42 -19.65
C GLY A 227 -1.16 24.29 -18.25
N SER A 228 -1.96 24.53 -17.19
CA SER A 228 -1.50 24.38 -15.80
C SER A 228 -1.18 22.95 -15.41
N THR A 229 -1.43 21.95 -16.26
CA THR A 229 -0.92 20.59 -16.11
C THR A 229 0.61 20.52 -16.07
N ALA A 230 1.33 21.51 -16.58
CA ALA A 230 2.78 21.65 -16.44
C ALA A 230 3.28 21.74 -14.99
N LEU A 231 2.39 22.01 -14.01
CA LEU A 231 2.76 22.12 -12.59
C LEU A 231 2.73 20.80 -11.83
N THR A 232 2.23 19.72 -12.43
CA THR A 232 2.10 18.42 -11.76
C THR A 232 3.46 17.85 -11.41
N GLY A 233 3.53 17.11 -10.28
CA GLY A 233 4.74 16.44 -9.80
C GLY A 233 5.76 17.34 -9.08
N VAL A 234 5.51 18.65 -8.94
CA VAL A 234 6.41 19.55 -8.20
C VAL A 234 6.53 19.16 -6.73
N GLU A 235 5.50 18.58 -6.14
CA GLU A 235 5.45 18.10 -4.75
C GLU A 235 6.37 16.90 -4.48
N ALA A 236 6.71 16.10 -5.48
CA ALA A 236 7.48 14.86 -5.31
C ALA A 236 8.82 15.08 -4.60
N ILE A 237 9.51 16.18 -4.89
CA ILE A 237 10.75 16.54 -4.19
C ILE A 237 10.50 16.88 -2.71
N SER A 238 9.33 17.45 -2.37
CA SER A 238 8.95 17.76 -0.99
C SER A 238 8.66 16.49 -0.18
N ASP A 239 8.07 15.49 -0.77
CA ASP A 239 7.83 14.18 -0.15
C ASP A 239 9.13 13.37 -0.04
N GLY A 240 10.02 13.51 -1.04
CA GLY A 240 11.26 12.80 -1.18
C GLY A 240 12.45 13.33 -0.37
N VAL A 241 12.33 14.40 0.43
CA VAL A 241 13.45 15.03 1.18
C VAL A 241 14.33 14.02 1.93
N PRO A 242 13.80 13.03 2.67
CA PRO A 242 14.63 12.07 3.40
C PRO A 242 15.50 11.17 2.52
N ALA A 243 15.22 11.07 1.25
CA ALA A 243 16.01 10.27 0.32
C ALA A 243 17.28 10.97 -0.19
N PHE A 244 17.44 12.27 0.06
CA PHE A 244 18.64 13.02 -0.35
C PHE A 244 19.81 12.80 0.59
N ARG A 245 21.05 12.89 0.07
CA ARG A 245 22.26 12.97 0.89
C ARG A 245 22.25 14.22 1.76
N TYR A 246 22.90 14.14 2.92
CA TYR A 246 23.08 15.30 3.82
C TYR A 246 23.89 16.42 3.15
N PRO A 247 23.48 17.68 3.38
CA PRO A 247 22.31 18.18 4.10
C PRO A 247 21.04 18.09 3.22
N GLN A 248 20.10 17.21 3.61
CA GLN A 248 18.96 16.78 2.82
C GLN A 248 18.09 17.93 2.30
N SER A 249 17.59 18.80 3.18
CA SER A 249 16.71 19.91 2.82
C SER A 249 17.36 20.90 1.85
N ARG A 250 18.66 21.20 2.04
CA ARG A 250 19.40 22.11 1.15
C ARG A 250 19.56 21.49 -0.24
N ASN A 251 19.86 20.20 -0.28
CA ASN A 251 20.05 19.49 -1.54
C ASN A 251 18.72 19.36 -2.30
N ALA A 252 17.63 19.01 -1.61
CA ALA A 252 16.28 18.96 -2.18
C ALA A 252 15.82 20.34 -2.70
N ALA A 253 15.99 21.41 -1.92
CA ALA A 253 15.63 22.77 -2.34
C ALA A 253 16.44 23.26 -3.55
N THR A 254 17.71 22.84 -3.69
CA THR A 254 18.54 23.16 -4.85
C THR A 254 18.06 22.38 -6.07
N THR A 255 17.80 21.08 -5.93
CA THR A 255 17.27 20.23 -7.00
C THR A 255 15.93 20.73 -7.52
N LEU A 256 15.03 21.14 -6.63
CA LEU A 256 13.74 21.74 -6.97
C LEU A 256 13.91 23.03 -7.79
N GLY A 257 14.88 23.88 -7.43
CA GLY A 257 15.16 25.11 -8.18
C GLY A 257 15.71 24.83 -9.58
N VAL A 258 16.62 23.86 -9.73
CA VAL A 258 17.18 23.43 -11.03
C VAL A 258 16.09 22.80 -11.91
N MET A 259 15.29 21.90 -11.35
CA MET A 259 14.14 21.33 -12.03
C MET A 259 13.20 22.40 -12.57
N GLY A 260 12.85 23.38 -11.73
CA GLY A 260 11.95 24.45 -12.13
C GLY A 260 12.49 25.32 -13.27
N LEU A 261 13.79 25.65 -13.22
CA LEU A 261 14.41 26.39 -14.31
C LEU A 261 14.35 25.62 -15.63
N ILE A 262 14.66 24.32 -15.60
CA ILE A 262 14.59 23.44 -16.78
C ILE A 262 13.15 23.37 -17.28
N ALA A 263 12.17 23.10 -16.42
CA ALA A 263 10.76 22.94 -16.80
C ALA A 263 10.17 24.21 -17.41
N VAL A 264 10.38 25.38 -16.78
CA VAL A 264 9.91 26.68 -17.31
C VAL A 264 10.54 26.96 -18.65
N SER A 265 11.86 26.78 -18.80
CA SER A 265 12.58 27.04 -20.05
C SER A 265 12.09 26.15 -21.19
N MET A 266 11.89 24.86 -20.92
CA MET A 266 11.37 23.90 -21.91
C MET A 266 9.93 24.25 -22.30
N PHE A 267 9.06 24.52 -21.32
CA PHE A 267 7.66 24.84 -21.54
C PHE A 267 7.49 26.08 -22.42
N LEU A 268 8.19 27.18 -22.07
CA LEU A 268 8.14 28.40 -22.84
C LEU A 268 8.74 28.23 -24.26
N GLY A 269 9.84 27.48 -24.38
CA GLY A 269 10.47 27.17 -25.66
C GLY A 269 9.59 26.36 -26.60
N ILE A 270 8.96 25.30 -26.10
CA ILE A 270 8.00 24.47 -26.88
C ILE A 270 6.79 25.30 -27.26
N SER A 271 6.22 26.09 -26.33
CA SER A 271 5.06 26.94 -26.60
C SER A 271 5.37 28.02 -27.63
N PHE A 272 6.57 28.58 -27.60
CA PHE A 272 7.01 29.54 -28.61
C PHE A 272 7.07 28.88 -30.01
N LEU A 273 7.71 27.72 -30.14
CA LEU A 273 7.78 27.01 -31.42
C LEU A 273 6.40 26.60 -31.92
N ALA A 274 5.52 26.11 -31.00
CA ALA A 274 4.15 25.71 -31.33
C ALA A 274 3.30 26.85 -31.92
N THR A 275 3.60 28.09 -31.56
CA THR A 275 2.87 29.27 -32.06
C THR A 275 3.46 29.88 -33.33
N HIS A 276 4.76 29.68 -33.58
CA HIS A 276 5.46 30.32 -34.69
C HIS A 276 5.72 29.41 -35.89
N ILE A 277 5.71 28.11 -35.71
CA ILE A 277 5.82 27.11 -36.80
C ILE A 277 4.47 26.98 -37.51
N PRO A 278 4.40 27.30 -38.83
CA PRO A 278 3.17 27.21 -39.61
C PRO A 278 2.71 25.76 -39.76
N GLY A 279 1.38 25.52 -39.77
CA GLY A 279 0.78 24.20 -40.01
C GLY A 279 0.70 23.28 -38.77
N ILE A 280 1.03 23.79 -37.58
CA ILE A 280 0.77 23.05 -36.34
C ILE A 280 -0.71 23.05 -36.03
N VAL A 281 -1.27 21.86 -35.79
CA VAL A 281 -2.69 21.66 -35.44
C VAL A 281 -2.79 20.82 -34.20
N ALA A 282 -3.72 21.15 -33.31
CA ALA A 282 -4.04 20.39 -32.12
C ALA A 282 -5.57 20.25 -32.01
N PHE A 283 -6.08 19.01 -31.94
CA PHE A 283 -7.49 18.68 -31.70
C PHE A 283 -7.64 17.31 -31.09
N GLU A 284 -8.76 17.07 -30.40
CA GLU A 284 -9.04 15.76 -29.79
C GLU A 284 -9.06 14.65 -30.86
N GLY A 285 -8.29 13.59 -30.64
CA GLY A 285 -8.19 12.46 -31.58
C GLY A 285 -7.10 12.61 -32.66
N ASN A 286 -6.31 13.69 -32.63
CA ASN A 286 -5.14 13.80 -33.50
C ASN A 286 -4.10 12.73 -33.11
N THR A 287 -3.66 11.94 -34.09
CA THR A 287 -2.63 10.90 -33.88
C THR A 287 -1.22 11.48 -33.73
N ARG A 288 -0.99 12.74 -34.16
CA ARG A 288 0.29 13.43 -34.14
C ARG A 288 0.32 14.48 -33.05
N THR A 289 1.12 14.26 -32.01
CA THR A 289 1.31 15.22 -30.93
C THR A 289 1.97 16.52 -31.40
N VAL A 290 1.75 17.64 -30.71
CA VAL A 290 2.38 18.93 -31.04
C VAL A 290 3.91 18.80 -31.06
N ASN A 291 4.51 18.10 -30.10
CA ASN A 291 5.97 17.85 -30.09
C ASN A 291 6.43 17.05 -31.31
N SER A 292 5.63 16.10 -31.79
CA SER A 292 5.90 15.33 -33.01
C SER A 292 5.90 16.24 -34.24
N GLN A 293 4.93 17.17 -34.32
CA GLN A 293 4.83 18.14 -35.42
C GLN A 293 6.01 19.11 -35.41
N ILE A 294 6.40 19.67 -34.25
CA ILE A 294 7.57 20.51 -34.09
C ILE A 294 8.84 19.76 -34.52
N ALA A 295 9.03 18.52 -34.07
CA ALA A 295 10.20 17.72 -34.40
C ALA A 295 10.27 17.42 -35.91
N ALA A 296 9.13 17.14 -36.55
CA ALA A 296 9.06 16.93 -37.99
C ALA A 296 9.37 18.20 -38.79
N ALA A 297 8.91 19.37 -38.36
CA ALA A 297 9.22 20.66 -38.97
C ALA A 297 10.70 21.00 -38.81
N VAL A 298 11.28 20.81 -37.61
CA VAL A 298 12.65 21.20 -37.28
C VAL A 298 13.69 20.22 -37.84
N PHE A 299 13.48 18.93 -37.74
CA PHE A 299 14.47 17.92 -38.16
C PHE A 299 14.13 17.20 -39.48
N GLY A 300 12.90 17.37 -39.96
CA GLY A 300 12.33 16.61 -41.09
C GLY A 300 11.60 15.35 -40.67
N ALA A 301 10.45 15.09 -41.29
CA ALA A 301 9.69 13.87 -41.04
C ALA A 301 10.51 12.62 -41.40
N GLY A 302 10.51 11.61 -40.52
CA GLY A 302 11.27 10.36 -40.73
C GLY A 302 12.77 10.49 -40.51
N SER A 303 13.30 11.64 -40.11
CA SER A 303 14.71 11.81 -39.78
C SER A 303 15.07 11.15 -38.45
N MET A 304 16.35 10.88 -38.24
CA MET A 304 16.84 10.34 -36.96
C MET A 304 16.53 11.27 -35.79
N GLY A 305 16.59 12.60 -36.00
CA GLY A 305 16.22 13.60 -34.98
C GLY A 305 14.75 13.54 -34.61
N PHE A 306 13.85 13.32 -35.58
CA PHE A 306 12.44 13.08 -35.35
C PHE A 306 12.19 11.86 -34.46
N TYR A 307 12.74 10.71 -34.83
CA TYR A 307 12.56 9.49 -34.04
C TYR A 307 13.21 9.59 -32.66
N LEU A 308 14.35 10.25 -32.53
CA LEU A 308 14.99 10.48 -31.24
C LEU A 308 14.05 11.25 -30.30
N VAL A 309 13.42 12.34 -30.76
CA VAL A 309 12.44 13.11 -29.96
C VAL A 309 11.30 12.21 -29.52
N GLN A 310 10.74 11.36 -30.42
CA GLN A 310 9.63 10.48 -30.08
C GLN A 310 10.03 9.44 -29.02
N VAL A 311 11.17 8.78 -29.20
CA VAL A 311 11.66 7.74 -28.29
C VAL A 311 11.95 8.32 -26.89
N VAL A 312 12.67 9.45 -26.82
CA VAL A 312 13.00 10.02 -25.51
C VAL A 312 11.77 10.60 -24.80
N THR A 313 10.78 11.12 -25.57
CA THR A 313 9.51 11.58 -25.02
C THR A 313 8.69 10.40 -24.48
N ALA A 314 8.58 9.32 -25.22
CA ALA A 314 7.92 8.11 -24.75
C ALA A 314 8.58 7.53 -23.50
N LEU A 315 9.91 7.46 -23.49
CA LEU A 315 10.68 6.97 -22.35
C LEU A 315 10.48 7.82 -21.09
N ILE A 316 10.59 9.16 -21.19
CA ILE A 316 10.43 10.00 -20.01
C ILE A 316 8.99 9.97 -19.48
N LEU A 317 7.98 9.90 -20.33
CA LEU A 317 6.59 9.79 -19.95
C LEU A 317 6.30 8.46 -19.22
N ILE A 318 6.81 7.34 -19.73
CA ILE A 318 6.68 6.05 -19.04
C ILE A 318 7.42 6.09 -17.69
N LEU A 319 8.61 6.69 -17.65
CA LEU A 319 9.39 6.82 -16.42
C LEU A 319 8.78 7.82 -15.41
N ALA A 320 7.99 8.79 -15.86
CA ALA A 320 7.29 9.73 -14.99
C ALA A 320 6.35 9.02 -14.01
N ALA A 321 5.71 7.92 -14.45
CA ALA A 321 4.91 7.08 -13.57
C ALA A 321 5.70 6.59 -12.35
N ASN A 322 7.02 6.41 -12.44
CA ASN A 322 7.85 5.95 -11.34
C ASN A 322 7.86 6.91 -10.13
N THR A 323 7.67 8.21 -10.35
CA THR A 323 7.56 9.20 -9.26
C THR A 323 6.38 8.86 -8.35
N ALA A 324 5.22 8.57 -8.93
CA ALA A 324 4.05 8.16 -8.18
C ALA A 324 4.24 6.79 -7.47
N TYR A 325 5.01 5.87 -8.06
CA TYR A 325 5.39 4.61 -7.40
C TYR A 325 6.35 4.79 -6.21
N ALA A 326 7.04 5.91 -6.12
CA ALA A 326 7.83 6.28 -4.96
C ALA A 326 6.98 6.97 -3.88
N ASP A 327 6.07 7.86 -4.27
CA ASP A 327 5.37 8.78 -3.37
C ASP A 327 4.04 8.23 -2.83
N PHE A 328 3.22 7.56 -3.65
CA PHE A 328 1.96 6.95 -3.20
C PHE A 328 2.18 5.94 -2.05
N PRO A 329 3.13 4.97 -2.15
CA PRO A 329 3.36 4.04 -1.06
C PRO A 329 3.93 4.72 0.20
N ARG A 330 4.70 5.78 0.05
CA ARG A 330 5.25 6.56 1.17
C ARG A 330 4.16 7.36 1.88
N LEU A 331 3.29 8.04 1.14
CA LEU A 331 2.14 8.72 1.71
C LEU A 331 1.20 7.74 2.41
N SER A 332 0.94 6.58 1.78
CA SER A 332 0.15 5.50 2.38
C SER A 332 0.77 4.98 3.68
N TYR A 333 2.10 4.88 3.77
CA TYR A 333 2.80 4.54 5.01
C TYR A 333 2.55 5.58 6.12
N PHE A 334 2.68 6.88 5.84
CA PHE A 334 2.39 7.93 6.83
C PHE A 334 0.93 7.88 7.31
N LEU A 335 -0.01 7.72 6.40
CA LEU A 335 -1.43 7.59 6.73
C LEU A 335 -1.73 6.34 7.56
N ALA A 336 -1.06 5.21 7.28
CA ALA A 336 -1.20 3.98 8.06
C ALA A 336 -0.54 4.12 9.45
N ALA A 337 0.59 4.82 9.56
CA ALA A 337 1.23 5.14 10.84
C ALA A 337 0.33 6.02 11.73
N ASP A 338 -0.39 6.96 11.12
CA ASP A 338 -1.38 7.80 11.78
C ASP A 338 -2.77 7.10 11.92
N ARG A 339 -2.87 5.80 11.58
CA ARG A 339 -4.07 4.95 11.67
C ARG A 339 -5.24 5.36 10.75
N PHE A 340 -4.97 6.06 9.64
CA PHE A 340 -5.98 6.43 8.64
C PHE A 340 -6.06 5.46 7.47
N LEU A 341 -5.08 4.59 7.29
CA LEU A 341 -5.08 3.47 6.34
C LEU A 341 -4.79 2.13 7.04
N PRO A 342 -5.09 0.99 6.38
CA PRO A 342 -4.79 -0.32 6.92
C PRO A 342 -3.30 -0.51 7.25
N ARG A 343 -3.01 -1.23 8.35
CA ARG A 343 -1.63 -1.50 8.83
C ARG A 343 -0.75 -2.21 7.80
N GLN A 344 -1.34 -2.88 6.82
CA GLN A 344 -0.62 -3.53 5.73
C GLN A 344 0.26 -2.57 4.91
N PHE A 345 -0.10 -1.27 4.87
CA PHE A 345 0.71 -0.25 4.22
C PHE A 345 1.99 0.14 5.00
N LEU A 346 2.11 -0.27 6.27
CA LEU A 346 3.35 -0.12 7.06
C LEU A 346 4.41 -1.14 6.63
N ALA A 347 3.98 -2.31 6.16
CA ALA A 347 4.89 -3.40 5.84
C ALA A 347 5.73 -3.11 4.59
N ARG A 348 7.05 -3.23 4.75
CA ARG A 348 7.99 -3.25 3.63
C ARG A 348 8.22 -4.68 3.20
N GLY A 349 8.17 -4.92 1.89
CA GLY A 349 8.48 -6.23 1.31
C GLY A 349 9.98 -6.59 1.35
N ASP A 350 10.32 -7.73 0.78
CA ASP A 350 11.67 -8.32 0.79
C ASP A 350 12.77 -7.36 0.31
N ARG A 351 12.45 -6.46 -0.63
CA ARG A 351 13.39 -5.51 -1.24
C ARG A 351 13.32 -4.11 -0.62
N LEU A 352 12.78 -3.97 0.59
CA LEU A 352 12.60 -2.71 1.31
C LEU A 352 11.58 -1.74 0.65
N ALA A 353 10.85 -2.19 -0.37
CA ALA A 353 9.79 -1.45 -1.02
C ALA A 353 8.45 -1.65 -0.30
N PHE A 354 7.58 -0.66 -0.32
CA PHE A 354 6.21 -0.75 0.21
C PHE A 354 5.30 -1.50 -0.78
N SER A 355 5.45 -2.82 -0.85
CA SER A 355 4.85 -3.67 -1.89
C SER A 355 3.33 -3.52 -1.99
N ASN A 356 2.62 -3.40 -0.86
CA ASN A 356 1.16 -3.25 -0.86
C ASN A 356 0.71 -1.93 -1.50
N GLY A 357 1.43 -0.84 -1.22
CA GLY A 357 1.17 0.46 -1.87
C GLY A 357 1.40 0.39 -3.39
N ILE A 358 2.48 -0.27 -3.82
CA ILE A 358 2.78 -0.48 -5.24
C ILE A 358 1.66 -1.28 -5.93
N LEU A 359 1.20 -2.38 -5.33
CA LEU A 359 0.14 -3.22 -5.90
C LEU A 359 -1.20 -2.50 -6.00
N VAL A 360 -1.59 -1.75 -4.97
CA VAL A 360 -2.83 -0.97 -4.97
C VAL A 360 -2.77 0.11 -6.04
N LEU A 361 -1.69 0.88 -6.12
CA LEU A 361 -1.49 1.90 -7.15
C LEU A 361 -1.57 1.30 -8.56
N THR A 362 -0.89 0.17 -8.79
CA THR A 362 -0.91 -0.57 -10.06
C THR A 362 -2.33 -0.97 -10.46
N SER A 363 -3.10 -1.54 -9.52
CA SER A 363 -4.47 -1.99 -9.77
C SER A 363 -5.39 -0.82 -10.10
N LEU A 364 -5.29 0.29 -9.36
CA LEU A 364 -6.08 1.50 -9.60
C LEU A 364 -5.72 2.16 -10.94
N ALA A 365 -4.43 2.23 -11.27
CA ALA A 365 -3.98 2.81 -12.54
C ALA A 365 -4.45 1.97 -13.74
N ILE A 366 -4.35 0.64 -13.68
CA ILE A 366 -4.87 -0.24 -14.75
C ILE A 366 -6.38 -0.08 -14.88
N LEU A 367 -7.11 -0.02 -13.76
CA LEU A 367 -8.56 0.21 -13.77
C LEU A 367 -8.92 1.51 -14.50
N LEU A 368 -8.21 2.61 -14.22
CA LEU A 368 -8.43 3.89 -14.89
C LEU A 368 -8.09 3.81 -16.40
N LEU A 369 -6.96 3.19 -16.75
CA LEU A 369 -6.56 3.03 -18.16
C LEU A 369 -7.59 2.23 -18.96
N VAL A 370 -8.16 1.18 -18.39
CA VAL A 370 -9.22 0.39 -19.01
C VAL A 370 -10.53 1.19 -19.11
N ALA A 371 -10.94 1.84 -18.02
CA ALA A 371 -12.19 2.60 -17.94
C ALA A 371 -12.20 3.79 -18.92
N PHE A 372 -11.07 4.48 -19.06
CA PHE A 372 -10.91 5.63 -19.95
C PHE A 372 -10.24 5.29 -21.29
N GLN A 373 -10.09 3.98 -21.61
CA GLN A 373 -9.52 3.49 -22.88
C GLN A 373 -8.13 4.05 -23.19
N ALA A 374 -7.30 4.30 -22.15
CA ALA A 374 -5.99 4.92 -22.25
C ALA A 374 -5.98 6.23 -23.06
N ASP A 375 -7.06 7.00 -22.97
CA ASP A 375 -7.20 8.29 -23.64
C ASP A 375 -6.65 9.39 -22.74
N VAL A 376 -5.54 10.02 -23.17
CA VAL A 376 -4.83 11.05 -22.41
C VAL A 376 -5.74 12.24 -22.13
N ASN A 377 -6.50 12.71 -23.14
CA ASN A 377 -7.34 13.90 -23.03
C ASN A 377 -8.45 13.73 -21.99
N ARG A 378 -9.01 12.51 -21.88
CA ARG A 378 -10.03 12.19 -20.88
C ARG A 378 -9.42 12.10 -19.47
N LEU A 379 -8.26 11.48 -19.33
CA LEU A 379 -7.57 11.31 -18.04
C LEU A 379 -7.07 12.62 -17.46
N ILE A 380 -6.53 13.51 -18.29
CA ILE A 380 -6.03 14.85 -17.86
C ILE A 380 -7.14 15.74 -17.28
N GLN A 381 -8.40 15.55 -17.69
CA GLN A 381 -9.51 16.33 -17.11
C GLN A 381 -9.71 16.05 -15.62
N LEU A 382 -9.38 14.84 -15.16
CA LEU A 382 -9.49 14.45 -13.75
C LEU A 382 -8.29 14.94 -12.92
N TYR A 383 -7.12 15.01 -13.54
CA TYR A 383 -5.83 15.10 -12.88
C TYR A 383 -5.63 16.41 -12.08
N VAL A 384 -5.92 17.53 -12.68
CA VAL A 384 -5.50 18.86 -12.18
C VAL A 384 -6.18 19.29 -10.87
N VAL A 385 -7.40 18.79 -10.59
CA VAL A 385 -8.17 19.14 -9.36
C VAL A 385 -7.45 18.68 -8.10
N GLY A 386 -6.94 17.43 -8.09
CA GLY A 386 -6.20 16.86 -6.95
C GLY A 386 -4.96 17.68 -6.62
N VAL A 387 -4.15 17.96 -7.64
CA VAL A 387 -2.90 18.72 -7.52
C VAL A 387 -3.14 20.09 -6.90
N PHE A 388 -4.05 20.90 -7.47
CA PHE A 388 -4.29 22.24 -6.96
C PHE A 388 -4.98 22.28 -5.60
N THR A 389 -5.78 21.26 -5.25
CA THR A 389 -6.30 21.09 -3.89
C THR A 389 -5.16 20.92 -2.90
N SER A 390 -4.23 20.02 -3.20
CA SER A 390 -3.05 19.75 -2.37
C SER A 390 -2.14 20.98 -2.26
N PHE A 391 -1.86 21.68 -3.39
CA PHE A 391 -1.02 22.88 -3.40
C PHE A 391 -1.63 24.00 -2.57
N THR A 392 -2.91 24.27 -2.74
CA THR A 392 -3.59 25.35 -2.03
C THR A 392 -3.57 25.10 -0.53
N LEU A 393 -3.90 23.88 -0.09
CA LEU A 393 -3.90 23.51 1.32
C LEU A 393 -2.48 23.52 1.92
N SER A 394 -1.47 23.00 1.21
CA SER A 394 -0.08 23.02 1.65
C SER A 394 0.44 24.44 1.81
N GLN A 395 0.22 25.30 0.83
CA GLN A 395 0.72 26.69 0.88
C GLN A 395 -0.03 27.51 1.94
N THR A 396 -1.34 27.31 2.10
CA THR A 396 -2.13 27.89 3.21
C THR A 396 -1.58 27.45 4.56
N GLY A 397 -1.26 26.17 4.70
CA GLY A 397 -0.60 25.59 5.89
C GLY A 397 0.75 26.27 6.16
N MET A 398 1.55 26.50 5.12
CA MET A 398 2.85 27.20 5.24
C MET A 398 2.70 28.65 5.65
N VAL A 399 1.69 29.37 5.16
CA VAL A 399 1.41 30.74 5.66
C VAL A 399 1.18 30.72 7.16
N ARG A 400 0.32 29.81 7.66
CA ARG A 400 0.06 29.68 9.09
C ARG A 400 1.30 29.25 9.87
N HIS A 401 2.12 28.36 9.31
CA HIS A 401 3.43 27.99 9.87
C HIS A 401 4.31 29.22 10.12
N TRP A 402 4.51 30.08 9.13
CA TRP A 402 5.34 31.27 9.27
C TRP A 402 4.77 32.29 10.24
N LEU A 403 3.47 32.50 10.25
CA LEU A 403 2.78 33.38 11.20
C LEU A 403 2.95 32.90 12.66
N ARG A 404 3.03 31.57 12.87
CA ARG A 404 3.18 30.95 14.20
C ARG A 404 4.63 30.92 14.67
N THR A 405 5.58 30.54 13.81
CA THR A 405 7.00 30.35 14.19
C THR A 405 7.80 31.62 14.23
N ARG A 406 7.45 32.64 13.41
CA ARG A 406 8.06 33.99 13.35
C ARG A 406 9.58 33.99 13.33
N THR A 407 10.22 33.04 12.64
CA THR A 407 11.67 32.96 12.45
C THR A 407 12.16 34.13 11.59
N ARG A 408 13.50 34.39 11.58
CA ARG A 408 14.08 35.49 10.81
C ARG A 408 13.66 35.43 9.32
N GLY A 409 13.03 36.50 8.82
CA GLY A 409 12.53 36.58 7.43
C GLY A 409 11.15 35.96 7.20
N TRP A 410 10.41 35.60 8.26
CA TRP A 410 9.08 34.98 8.19
C TRP A 410 8.07 35.75 7.33
N GLN A 411 8.11 37.09 7.33
CA GLN A 411 7.20 37.94 6.56
C GLN A 411 7.31 37.68 5.06
N ARG A 412 8.57 37.66 4.53
CA ARG A 412 8.82 37.34 3.12
C ARG A 412 8.35 35.93 2.78
N SER A 413 8.61 34.99 3.67
CA SER A 413 8.19 33.61 3.49
C SER A 413 6.66 33.47 3.52
N ALA A 414 5.98 34.15 4.42
CA ALA A 414 4.52 34.17 4.49
C ALA A 414 3.90 34.82 3.22
N ILE A 415 4.48 35.91 2.71
CA ILE A 415 4.02 36.56 1.48
C ILE A 415 4.16 35.61 0.28
N VAL A 416 5.32 34.96 0.10
CA VAL A 416 5.55 34.05 -1.03
C VAL A 416 4.55 32.89 -1.00
N ASN A 417 4.35 32.26 0.18
CA ASN A 417 3.36 31.18 0.33
C ASN A 417 1.93 31.73 0.22
N GLY A 418 1.66 32.94 0.66
CA GLY A 418 0.35 33.60 0.52
C GLY A 418 -0.02 33.86 -0.95
N ILE A 419 0.91 34.39 -1.74
CA ILE A 419 0.73 34.55 -3.19
C ILE A 419 0.51 33.16 -3.82
N GLY A 420 1.30 32.17 -3.44
CA GLY A 420 1.15 30.81 -3.91
C GLY A 420 -0.23 30.22 -3.57
N ALA A 421 -0.67 30.32 -2.31
CA ALA A 421 -1.99 29.84 -1.89
C ALA A 421 -3.13 30.52 -2.64
N PHE A 422 -3.04 31.84 -2.83
CA PHE A 422 -4.04 32.61 -3.57
C PHE A 422 -4.09 32.18 -5.04
N THR A 423 -2.95 32.14 -5.71
CA THR A 423 -2.89 31.82 -7.15
C THR A 423 -3.32 30.38 -7.41
N THR A 424 -2.85 29.40 -6.60
CA THR A 424 -3.27 28.00 -6.75
C THR A 424 -4.76 27.81 -6.38
N GLY A 425 -5.29 28.57 -5.42
CA GLY A 425 -6.71 28.59 -5.08
C GLY A 425 -7.59 29.13 -6.21
N VAL A 426 -7.17 30.20 -6.86
CA VAL A 426 -7.86 30.74 -8.05
C VAL A 426 -7.86 29.70 -9.17
N VAL A 427 -6.71 29.07 -9.44
CA VAL A 427 -6.61 28.01 -10.46
C VAL A 427 -7.50 26.82 -10.11
N LEU A 428 -7.54 26.40 -8.85
CA LEU A 428 -8.42 25.31 -8.38
C LEU A 428 -9.89 25.62 -8.72
N VAL A 429 -10.35 26.83 -8.44
CA VAL A 429 -11.73 27.25 -8.75
C VAL A 429 -11.97 27.25 -10.26
N VAL A 430 -11.03 27.81 -11.03
CA VAL A 430 -11.11 27.83 -12.50
C VAL A 430 -11.18 26.41 -13.06
N VAL A 431 -10.31 25.51 -12.61
CA VAL A 431 -10.28 24.10 -13.03
C VAL A 431 -11.58 23.40 -12.65
N ALA A 432 -12.04 23.57 -11.40
CA ALA A 432 -13.26 22.95 -10.92
C ALA A 432 -14.48 23.35 -11.76
N ILE A 433 -14.58 24.62 -12.15
CA ILE A 433 -15.69 25.12 -12.97
C ILE A 433 -15.55 24.68 -14.43
N THR A 434 -14.37 24.87 -15.03
CA THR A 434 -14.19 24.70 -16.48
C THR A 434 -14.10 23.22 -16.92
N LYS A 435 -13.65 22.34 -16.03
CA LYS A 435 -13.52 20.89 -16.30
C LYS A 435 -14.61 20.06 -15.63
N PHE A 436 -15.57 20.65 -14.92
CA PHE A 436 -16.62 19.93 -14.19
C PHE A 436 -17.37 18.93 -15.08
N SER A 437 -17.92 19.41 -16.18
CA SER A 437 -18.70 18.57 -17.12
C SER A 437 -17.85 17.52 -17.87
N ARG A 438 -16.52 17.64 -17.84
CA ARG A 438 -15.59 16.74 -18.52
C ARG A 438 -14.93 15.69 -17.61
N GLY A 439 -15.41 15.57 -16.36
CA GLY A 439 -14.98 14.52 -15.43
C GLY A 439 -14.34 15.02 -14.14
N ALA A 440 -14.01 16.30 -13.98
CA ALA A 440 -13.45 16.84 -12.74
C ALA A 440 -14.36 16.62 -11.52
N TRP A 441 -15.69 16.50 -11.71
CA TRP A 441 -16.65 16.16 -10.66
C TRP A 441 -16.36 14.81 -9.99
N ILE A 442 -15.76 13.84 -10.74
CA ILE A 442 -15.39 12.51 -10.19
C ILE A 442 -14.37 12.70 -9.06
N VAL A 443 -13.36 13.53 -9.26
CA VAL A 443 -12.33 13.80 -8.25
C VAL A 443 -12.90 14.60 -7.09
N LEU A 444 -13.79 15.58 -7.36
CA LEU A 444 -14.48 16.34 -6.31
C LEU A 444 -15.36 15.47 -5.43
N VAL A 445 -15.89 14.36 -5.93
CA VAL A 445 -16.64 13.35 -5.15
C VAL A 445 -15.69 12.33 -4.52
N ALA A 446 -14.64 11.91 -5.23
CA ALA A 446 -13.70 10.91 -4.75
C ALA A 446 -12.91 11.39 -3.53
N ILE A 447 -12.50 12.67 -3.47
CA ILE A 447 -11.77 13.22 -2.32
C ILE A 447 -12.58 13.08 -1.02
N PRO A 448 -13.83 13.57 -0.89
CA PRO A 448 -14.65 13.38 0.30
C PRO A 448 -14.88 11.89 0.65
N LEU A 449 -15.08 11.04 -0.38
CA LEU A 449 -15.28 9.60 -0.17
C LEU A 449 -14.04 8.95 0.46
N VAL A 450 -12.84 9.25 -0.04
CA VAL A 450 -11.58 8.75 0.50
C VAL A 450 -11.35 9.29 1.91
N VAL A 451 -11.63 10.58 2.17
CA VAL A 451 -11.56 11.18 3.52
C VAL A 451 -12.52 10.48 4.47
N PHE A 452 -13.76 10.22 4.05
CA PHE A 452 -14.74 9.47 4.84
C PHE A 452 -14.23 8.05 5.17
N MET A 453 -13.70 7.34 4.18
CA MET A 453 -13.11 6.01 4.39
C MET A 453 -11.96 6.06 5.40
N MET A 454 -11.03 7.02 5.27
CA MET A 454 -9.93 7.22 6.20
C MET A 454 -10.43 7.50 7.62
N HIS A 455 -11.45 8.33 7.76
CA HIS A 455 -12.05 8.65 9.05
C HIS A 455 -12.71 7.42 9.70
N ARG A 456 -13.43 6.61 8.92
CA ARG A 456 -14.03 5.34 9.38
C ARG A 456 -12.96 4.34 9.86
N ILE A 457 -11.86 4.19 9.11
CA ILE A 457 -10.73 3.33 9.51
C ILE A 457 -10.09 3.84 10.81
N ASN A 458 -9.86 5.15 10.93
CA ASN A 458 -9.27 5.74 12.13
C ASN A 458 -10.19 5.57 13.36
N ARG A 459 -11.51 5.79 13.20
CA ARG A 459 -12.49 5.58 14.26
C ARG A 459 -12.45 4.13 14.74
N HIS A 460 -12.46 3.18 13.82
CA HIS A 460 -12.37 1.75 14.14
C HIS A 460 -11.08 1.41 14.92
N TYR A 461 -9.92 1.83 14.44
CA TYR A 461 -8.65 1.58 15.15
C TYR A 461 -8.60 2.24 16.54
N ARG A 462 -9.21 3.40 16.70
CA ARG A 462 -9.32 4.06 18.01
C ARG A 462 -10.20 3.28 18.97
N GLN A 463 -11.37 2.84 18.53
CA GLN A 463 -12.29 2.01 19.32
C GLN A 463 -11.60 0.72 19.76
N VAL A 464 -10.99 -0.01 18.84
CA VAL A 464 -10.22 -1.22 19.15
C VAL A 464 -9.09 -0.94 20.14
N SER A 465 -8.35 0.16 19.96
CA SER A 465 -7.27 0.53 20.88
C SER A 465 -7.77 0.86 22.28
N LEU A 466 -8.88 1.58 22.40
CA LEU A 466 -9.47 1.91 23.70
C LEU A 466 -9.97 0.65 24.41
N GLU A 467 -10.67 -0.25 23.72
CA GLU A 467 -11.19 -1.49 24.29
C GLU A 467 -10.09 -2.43 24.77
N LEU A 468 -8.97 -2.50 24.02
CA LEU A 468 -7.82 -3.35 24.38
C LEU A 468 -7.01 -2.84 25.57
N HIS A 469 -7.05 -1.54 25.90
CA HIS A 469 -6.25 -0.96 26.98
C HIS A 469 -7.07 -0.47 28.17
N ALA A 470 -8.39 -0.33 28.04
CA ALA A 470 -9.23 0.14 29.14
C ALA A 470 -9.27 -0.88 30.29
N GLY A 471 -8.88 -0.48 31.52
CA GLY A 471 -8.88 -1.35 32.70
C GLY A 471 -7.89 -2.52 32.60
N LEU A 472 -6.74 -2.30 32.02
CA LEU A 472 -5.62 -3.25 31.99
C LEU A 472 -4.66 -2.92 33.14
N ASP A 473 -5.16 -3.09 34.39
CA ASP A 473 -4.39 -2.68 35.57
C ASP A 473 -3.51 -3.81 36.13
N GLU A 474 -3.94 -5.07 35.98
CA GLU A 474 -3.25 -6.22 36.52
C GLU A 474 -3.24 -7.43 35.56
N PRO A 475 -2.23 -8.32 35.68
CA PRO A 475 -2.21 -9.62 34.98
C PRO A 475 -3.41 -10.49 35.34
N GLU A 476 -4.09 -11.03 34.35
CA GLU A 476 -5.21 -11.96 34.55
C GLU A 476 -4.70 -13.26 35.20
N SER A 477 -5.39 -13.72 36.25
CA SER A 477 -5.05 -14.94 36.94
C SER A 477 -5.30 -16.19 36.08
N PRO A 478 -4.45 -17.25 36.19
CA PRO A 478 -4.68 -18.51 35.51
C PRO A 478 -5.99 -19.18 36.00
N ARG A 479 -6.70 -19.82 35.07
CA ARG A 479 -7.96 -20.52 35.32
C ARG A 479 -7.84 -21.97 34.93
N PRO A 480 -8.61 -22.91 35.53
CA PRO A 480 -8.65 -24.31 35.08
C PRO A 480 -8.95 -24.41 33.59
N ASN A 481 -8.35 -25.36 32.91
CA ASN A 481 -8.56 -25.60 31.48
C ASN A 481 -9.27 -26.92 31.24
N HIS A 482 -10.42 -26.92 30.59
CA HIS A 482 -11.19 -28.09 30.19
C HIS A 482 -10.99 -28.32 28.69
N VAL A 483 -10.69 -29.56 28.31
CA VAL A 483 -10.41 -29.94 26.93
C VAL A 483 -11.54 -30.70 26.30
N VAL A 484 -11.95 -30.30 25.10
CA VAL A 484 -12.93 -30.99 24.26
C VAL A 484 -12.26 -31.36 22.93
N ILE A 485 -12.10 -32.68 22.68
CA ILE A 485 -11.56 -33.20 21.43
C ILE A 485 -12.73 -33.42 20.47
N LEU A 486 -12.68 -32.75 19.30
CA LEU A 486 -13.74 -32.82 18.29
C LEU A 486 -13.36 -33.83 17.21
N GLU A 487 -14.10 -34.95 17.14
CA GLU A 487 -13.65 -36.10 16.39
C GLU A 487 -14.67 -36.60 15.37
N ASP A 488 -14.25 -36.78 14.11
CA ASP A 488 -15.06 -37.41 13.07
C ASP A 488 -14.54 -38.83 12.64
N ARG A 489 -13.34 -39.20 13.09
CA ARG A 489 -12.72 -40.50 12.83
C ARG A 489 -11.55 -40.74 13.80
N VAL A 490 -11.28 -41.98 14.12
CA VAL A 490 -10.15 -42.35 14.98
C VAL A 490 -8.95 -42.76 14.11
N ASP A 491 -7.92 -41.91 14.14
CA ASP A 491 -6.68 -42.08 13.37
C ASP A 491 -5.43 -41.60 14.17
N ALA A 492 -4.28 -41.51 13.51
CA ALA A 492 -3.04 -41.05 14.15
C ALA A 492 -3.13 -39.61 14.68
N ALA A 493 -3.95 -38.77 14.07
CA ALA A 493 -4.16 -37.40 14.56
C ALA A 493 -4.97 -37.37 15.84
N THR A 494 -5.94 -38.29 15.96
CA THR A 494 -6.69 -38.52 17.20
C THR A 494 -5.77 -38.94 18.34
N ALA A 495 -4.88 -39.88 18.10
CA ALA A 495 -3.92 -40.36 19.13
C ALA A 495 -3.00 -39.21 19.59
N ALA A 496 -2.51 -38.41 18.65
CA ALA A 496 -1.70 -37.23 18.97
C ALA A 496 -2.50 -36.19 19.77
N ALA A 497 -3.78 -35.95 19.43
CA ALA A 497 -4.64 -35.02 20.13
C ALA A 497 -4.94 -35.46 21.57
N VAL A 498 -5.16 -36.76 21.80
CA VAL A 498 -5.36 -37.32 23.14
C VAL A 498 -4.08 -37.19 23.97
N SER A 499 -2.92 -37.60 23.43
CA SER A 499 -1.62 -37.46 24.11
C SER A 499 -1.34 -36.00 24.47
N TYR A 500 -1.58 -35.05 23.53
CA TYR A 500 -1.44 -33.64 23.81
C TYR A 500 -2.39 -33.16 24.92
N ALA A 501 -3.67 -33.56 24.87
CA ALA A 501 -4.68 -33.14 25.86
C ALA A 501 -4.34 -33.64 27.28
N GLN A 502 -3.77 -34.85 27.42
CA GLN A 502 -3.31 -35.42 28.69
C GLN A 502 -2.04 -34.70 29.18
N GLY A 503 -1.13 -34.35 28.26
CA GLY A 503 0.16 -33.73 28.62
C GLY A 503 0.09 -32.25 29.01
N ILE A 504 -1.00 -31.52 28.70
CA ILE A 504 -1.13 -30.10 29.02
C ILE A 504 -1.72 -29.82 30.42
N GLY A 505 -2.00 -30.83 31.23
CA GLY A 505 -2.54 -30.67 32.59
C GLY A 505 -3.98 -30.15 32.61
N ALA A 506 -4.82 -30.64 31.71
CA ALA A 506 -6.23 -30.27 31.65
C ALA A 506 -6.99 -30.73 32.92
N ALA A 507 -7.90 -29.90 33.42
CA ALA A 507 -8.78 -30.22 34.54
C ALA A 507 -9.77 -31.36 34.20
N SER A 508 -10.19 -31.45 32.95
CA SER A 508 -10.93 -32.57 32.39
C SER A 508 -10.71 -32.69 30.89
N VAL A 509 -10.75 -33.89 30.35
CA VAL A 509 -10.67 -34.19 28.91
C VAL A 509 -11.91 -34.94 28.49
N HIS A 510 -12.62 -34.46 27.49
CA HIS A 510 -13.80 -35.09 26.92
C HIS A 510 -13.65 -35.15 25.39
N ALA A 511 -14.20 -36.20 24.78
CA ALA A 511 -14.31 -36.28 23.34
C ALA A 511 -15.75 -36.12 22.87
N VAL A 512 -15.94 -35.51 21.74
CA VAL A 512 -17.23 -35.31 21.09
C VAL A 512 -17.18 -35.89 19.68
N ALA A 513 -17.95 -36.96 19.45
CA ALA A 513 -18.05 -37.62 18.16
C ALA A 513 -19.01 -36.87 17.22
N ALA A 514 -18.69 -36.78 15.92
CA ALA A 514 -19.52 -36.14 14.92
C ALA A 514 -20.91 -36.80 14.83
N PRO A 515 -21.97 -36.04 14.45
CA PRO A 515 -23.30 -36.64 14.27
C PRO A 515 -23.31 -37.70 13.18
N GLY A 516 -24.00 -38.84 13.44
CA GLY A 516 -24.12 -39.93 12.48
C GLY A 516 -22.94 -40.89 12.45
N THR A 517 -21.97 -40.75 13.38
CA THR A 517 -20.92 -41.74 13.56
C THR A 517 -21.49 -43.01 14.20
N GLY A 518 -21.15 -44.18 13.63
CA GLY A 518 -21.59 -45.49 14.13
C GLY A 518 -20.90 -45.94 15.44
N PRO A 519 -21.41 -47.00 16.08
CA PRO A 519 -20.83 -47.53 17.30
C PRO A 519 -19.35 -47.93 17.16
N GLU A 520 -18.92 -48.29 15.96
CA GLU A 520 -17.53 -48.64 15.65
C GLU A 520 -16.52 -47.53 15.99
N LEU A 521 -16.91 -46.27 15.90
CA LEU A 521 -16.03 -45.17 16.29
C LEU A 521 -15.86 -45.12 17.81
N VAL A 522 -16.94 -45.31 18.54
CA VAL A 522 -16.93 -45.33 20.01
C VAL A 522 -16.10 -46.50 20.53
N ASP A 523 -16.18 -47.67 19.90
CA ASP A 523 -15.39 -48.83 20.29
C ASP A 523 -13.89 -48.60 20.01
N ARG A 524 -13.55 -48.11 18.83
CA ARG A 524 -12.15 -47.72 18.52
C ARG A 524 -11.61 -46.63 19.44
N TRP A 525 -12.48 -45.69 19.86
CA TRP A 525 -12.09 -44.67 20.82
C TRP A 525 -11.76 -45.27 22.18
N ARG A 526 -12.59 -46.21 22.69
CA ARG A 526 -12.33 -46.89 23.96
C ARG A 526 -11.03 -47.67 23.94
N ASP A 527 -10.69 -48.28 22.81
CA ASP A 527 -9.41 -48.97 22.64
C ASP A 527 -8.23 -48.01 22.67
N LEU A 528 -8.39 -46.79 22.10
CA LEU A 528 -7.34 -45.78 22.03
C LEU A 528 -7.17 -45.00 23.34
N ALA A 529 -8.27 -44.56 23.95
CA ALA A 529 -8.28 -43.67 25.12
C ALA A 529 -9.39 -44.08 26.11
N PRO A 530 -9.21 -45.17 26.86
CA PRO A 530 -10.24 -45.70 27.77
C PRO A 530 -10.63 -44.73 28.89
N ASP A 531 -9.69 -43.86 29.29
CA ASP A 531 -9.89 -42.90 30.39
C ASP A 531 -10.55 -41.57 29.91
N VAL A 532 -10.78 -41.40 28.61
CA VAL A 532 -11.38 -40.19 28.06
C VAL A 532 -12.82 -40.48 27.58
N PRO A 533 -13.85 -39.97 28.27
CA PRO A 533 -15.23 -40.21 27.88
C PRO A 533 -15.54 -39.59 26.52
N VAL A 534 -16.29 -40.32 25.69
CA VAL A 534 -16.75 -39.86 24.39
C VAL A 534 -18.27 -39.74 24.39
N GLU A 535 -18.77 -38.56 23.98
CA GLU A 535 -20.19 -38.29 23.88
C GLU A 535 -20.55 -37.96 22.39
N PRO A 536 -21.71 -38.41 21.89
CA PRO A 536 -22.15 -38.01 20.56
C PRO A 536 -22.55 -36.56 20.57
N ALA A 537 -22.14 -35.79 19.53
CA ALA A 537 -22.60 -34.43 19.37
C ALA A 537 -24.12 -34.39 19.21
N ARG A 538 -24.78 -33.50 19.96
CA ARG A 538 -26.22 -33.27 19.83
C ARG A 538 -26.57 -32.69 18.45
N SER A 539 -27.47 -33.36 17.74
CA SER A 539 -28.01 -32.88 16.47
C SER A 539 -29.41 -32.33 16.72
N ASP A 540 -29.70 -31.12 16.26
CA ASP A 540 -31.04 -30.50 16.35
C ASP A 540 -32.09 -31.14 15.41
N GLY A 541 -31.80 -32.37 14.92
CA GLY A 541 -32.71 -33.14 14.06
C GLY A 541 -32.99 -32.56 12.67
N ARG A 542 -32.55 -31.35 12.40
CA ARG A 542 -32.78 -30.65 11.12
C ARG A 542 -31.55 -30.58 10.20
N SER A 543 -30.36 -30.87 10.70
CA SER A 543 -29.13 -30.81 9.91
C SER A 543 -28.04 -31.75 10.49
N ASN A 544 -27.53 -32.66 9.67
CA ASN A 544 -26.30 -33.44 9.96
C ASN A 544 -25.03 -32.56 9.76
N ASN A 545 -25.10 -31.28 10.02
CA ASN A 545 -23.97 -30.38 9.85
C ASN A 545 -22.98 -30.52 11.00
N VAL A 546 -21.90 -31.24 10.75
CA VAL A 546 -20.81 -31.47 11.70
C VAL A 546 -20.23 -30.19 12.29
N VAL A 547 -20.17 -29.11 11.48
CA VAL A 547 -19.61 -27.82 11.92
C VAL A 547 -20.47 -27.20 13.05
N GLU A 548 -21.79 -27.16 12.86
CA GLU A 548 -22.70 -26.62 13.86
C GLU A 548 -22.78 -27.50 15.10
N ALA A 549 -22.79 -28.81 14.91
CA ALA A 549 -22.81 -29.79 16.04
C ALA A 549 -21.58 -29.64 16.94
N PHE A 550 -20.40 -29.54 16.35
CA PHE A 550 -19.16 -29.32 17.10
C PHE A 550 -19.11 -27.93 17.75
N TRP A 551 -19.62 -26.92 17.08
CA TRP A 551 -19.72 -25.58 17.66
C TRP A 551 -20.65 -25.56 18.89
N HIS A 552 -21.84 -26.18 18.79
CA HIS A 552 -22.75 -26.31 19.93
C HIS A 552 -22.12 -27.08 21.09
N ALA A 553 -21.45 -28.20 20.84
CA ALA A 553 -20.81 -29.01 21.87
C ALA A 553 -19.71 -28.19 22.60
N ALA A 554 -18.84 -27.49 21.89
CA ALA A 554 -17.79 -26.67 22.50
C ALA A 554 -18.35 -25.50 23.30
N ARG A 555 -19.40 -24.84 22.78
CA ARG A 555 -20.10 -23.76 23.45
C ARG A 555 -20.81 -24.22 24.72
N ASP A 556 -21.57 -25.31 24.65
CA ASP A 556 -22.28 -25.90 25.82
C ASP A 556 -21.29 -26.26 26.91
N HIS A 557 -20.12 -26.80 26.52
CA HIS A 557 -19.06 -27.11 27.46
C HIS A 557 -18.47 -25.87 28.12
N ALA A 558 -18.19 -24.82 27.36
CA ALA A 558 -17.74 -23.50 27.87
C ALA A 558 -18.78 -22.87 28.81
N GLN A 559 -20.07 -22.97 28.50
CA GLN A 559 -21.15 -22.45 29.35
C GLN A 559 -21.31 -23.22 30.67
N ARG A 560 -20.97 -24.54 30.73
CA ARG A 560 -20.96 -25.27 31.97
C ARG A 560 -19.82 -24.85 32.90
N HIS A 561 -18.73 -24.33 32.36
CA HIS A 561 -17.53 -23.93 33.10
C HIS A 561 -17.16 -22.44 32.83
N PRO A 562 -18.00 -21.46 33.21
CA PRO A 562 -17.84 -20.06 32.81
C PRO A 562 -16.60 -19.38 33.42
N THR A 563 -16.07 -19.90 34.52
CA THR A 563 -14.88 -19.39 35.22
C THR A 563 -13.57 -20.08 34.76
N SER A 564 -13.65 -20.98 33.77
CA SER A 564 -12.55 -21.78 33.28
C SER A 564 -12.28 -21.52 31.81
N PHE A 565 -11.11 -21.93 31.33
CA PHE A 565 -10.86 -21.98 29.89
C PHE A 565 -11.45 -23.26 29.30
N THR A 566 -11.95 -23.19 28.07
CA THR A 566 -12.34 -24.36 27.30
C THR A 566 -11.48 -24.44 26.06
N THR A 567 -10.75 -25.56 25.90
CA THR A 567 -9.90 -25.78 24.72
C THR A 567 -10.58 -26.81 23.80
N ALA A 568 -10.96 -26.41 22.61
CA ALA A 568 -11.44 -27.29 21.55
C ALA A 568 -10.25 -27.76 20.69
N ILE A 569 -9.93 -29.01 20.72
CA ILE A 569 -8.88 -29.62 19.90
C ILE A 569 -9.51 -30.16 18.63
N VAL A 570 -8.96 -29.77 17.49
CA VAL A 570 -9.33 -30.23 16.16
C VAL A 570 -8.15 -31.04 15.59
N PRO A 571 -8.22 -32.40 15.60
CA PRO A 571 -7.18 -33.23 15.03
C PRO A 571 -7.11 -33.11 13.52
N GLU A 572 -5.90 -33.01 12.95
CA GLU A 572 -5.68 -32.96 11.51
C GLU A 572 -4.55 -33.88 11.06
N THR A 573 -4.80 -34.67 10.02
CA THR A 573 -3.76 -35.48 9.37
C THR A 573 -3.01 -34.66 8.33
N ARG A 574 -1.69 -34.75 8.30
CA ARG A 574 -0.82 -34.06 7.36
C ARG A 574 -1.05 -34.62 5.95
N SER A 575 -1.58 -33.80 5.05
CA SER A 575 -1.75 -34.16 3.65
C SER A 575 -0.50 -33.87 2.82
N ARG A 576 -0.14 -34.78 1.88
CA ARG A 576 0.99 -34.62 0.95
C ARG A 576 0.65 -33.76 -0.28
N SER A 577 -0.65 -33.54 -0.59
CA SER A 577 -1.11 -32.82 -1.77
C SER A 577 -1.89 -31.55 -1.41
N TRP A 578 -1.62 -30.46 -2.11
CA TRP A 578 -2.37 -29.20 -1.94
C TRP A 578 -3.85 -29.32 -2.35
N LEU A 579 -4.18 -30.21 -3.30
CA LEU A 579 -5.56 -30.49 -3.72
C LEU A 579 -6.33 -31.25 -2.65
N ASP A 580 -5.66 -32.15 -1.92
CA ASP A 580 -6.24 -32.84 -0.77
C ASP A 580 -6.39 -31.89 0.42
N LEU A 581 -5.46 -30.91 0.56
CA LEU A 581 -5.56 -29.81 1.51
C LEU A 581 -6.86 -29.01 1.30
N LEU A 582 -7.20 -28.69 0.07
CA LEU A 582 -8.43 -27.95 -0.26
C LEU A 582 -9.71 -28.79 -0.06
N ARG A 583 -9.65 -30.11 -0.26
CA ARG A 583 -10.82 -30.98 -0.17
C ARG A 583 -11.06 -31.58 1.23
N ALA A 584 -10.02 -32.10 1.85
CA ALA A 584 -10.12 -32.76 3.17
C ALA A 584 -10.10 -31.73 4.33
N HIS A 585 -9.32 -30.66 4.22
CA HIS A 585 -9.23 -29.63 5.26
C HIS A 585 -10.37 -28.61 5.24
N GLY A 586 -11.19 -28.56 4.21
CA GLY A 586 -12.32 -27.63 4.12
C GLY A 586 -13.34 -27.76 5.25
N ARG A 587 -13.47 -28.96 5.86
CA ARG A 587 -14.36 -29.21 7.00
C ARG A 587 -13.70 -28.75 8.30
N ALA A 588 -12.49 -29.18 8.59
CA ALA A 588 -11.74 -28.78 9.78
C ALA A 588 -11.52 -27.25 9.81
N GLN A 589 -11.21 -26.62 8.67
CA GLN A 589 -11.10 -25.18 8.57
C GLN A 589 -12.41 -24.45 8.86
N ARG A 590 -13.55 -24.97 8.39
CA ARG A 590 -14.87 -24.41 8.71
C ARG A 590 -15.23 -24.55 10.19
N VAL A 591 -14.91 -25.71 10.81
CA VAL A 591 -15.08 -25.93 12.24
C VAL A 591 -14.24 -24.91 13.03
N LYS A 592 -12.96 -24.79 12.73
CA LYS A 592 -12.05 -23.83 13.38
C LYS A 592 -12.51 -22.38 13.20
N ALA A 593 -12.87 -21.99 11.98
CA ALA A 593 -13.36 -20.65 11.70
C ALA A 593 -14.64 -20.33 12.51
N ARG A 594 -15.54 -21.30 12.66
CA ARG A 594 -16.77 -21.14 13.42
C ARG A 594 -16.51 -21.08 14.94
N LEU A 595 -15.59 -21.94 15.44
CA LEU A 595 -15.20 -21.95 16.86
C LEU A 595 -14.46 -20.67 17.28
N VAL A 596 -13.59 -20.13 16.44
CA VAL A 596 -12.88 -18.87 16.72
C VAL A 596 -13.85 -17.71 16.92
N THR A 597 -15.04 -17.75 16.33
CA THR A 597 -16.07 -16.70 16.57
C THR A 597 -16.70 -16.79 17.97
N GLU A 598 -16.45 -17.85 18.72
CA GLU A 598 -16.92 -18.02 20.10
C GLU A 598 -15.82 -17.56 21.06
N GLY A 599 -15.94 -16.38 21.62
CA GLY A 599 -14.91 -15.75 22.48
C GLY A 599 -14.54 -16.52 23.76
N ALA A 600 -15.29 -17.56 24.12
CA ALA A 600 -15.06 -18.37 25.31
C ALA A 600 -14.21 -19.63 25.07
N VAL A 601 -13.91 -19.98 23.81
CA VAL A 601 -13.25 -21.23 23.43
C VAL A 601 -11.87 -20.97 22.84
N ALA A 602 -10.83 -21.62 23.38
CA ALA A 602 -9.50 -21.70 22.77
C ALA A 602 -9.51 -22.78 21.68
N VAL A 603 -9.07 -22.47 20.48
CA VAL A 603 -9.07 -23.42 19.36
C VAL A 603 -7.66 -23.93 19.10
N THR A 604 -7.43 -25.19 19.37
CA THR A 604 -6.13 -25.86 19.24
C THR A 604 -6.12 -26.79 18.03
N ASN A 605 -5.08 -26.65 17.21
CA ASN A 605 -4.85 -27.50 16.04
C ASN A 605 -3.68 -28.47 16.31
N VAL A 606 -3.95 -29.76 16.37
CA VAL A 606 -2.94 -30.80 16.51
C VAL A 606 -2.80 -31.53 15.18
N VAL A 607 -1.60 -31.48 14.60
CA VAL A 607 -1.32 -32.07 13.28
C VAL A 607 -0.40 -33.28 13.44
N ALA A 608 -0.87 -34.49 13.08
CA ALA A 608 -0.04 -35.67 13.07
C ALA A 608 0.61 -35.94 11.71
N GLY A 609 1.82 -36.47 11.71
CA GLY A 609 2.52 -36.95 10.52
C GLY A 609 1.90 -38.17 9.90
N GLY A 610 1.71 -38.20 8.56
CA GLY A 610 1.05 -39.33 7.85
C GLY A 610 1.87 -40.60 7.65
N ASP A 611 2.92 -40.87 8.44
CA ASP A 611 3.67 -42.12 8.37
C ASP A 611 3.11 -43.12 9.42
N ALA A 612 2.23 -43.98 8.95
CA ALA A 612 1.58 -45.03 9.75
C ALA A 612 2.55 -46.14 10.25
N SER A 613 3.83 -46.03 10.00
CA SER A 613 4.85 -47.04 10.34
C SER A 613 5.33 -46.97 11.78
N HIS A 614 5.01 -45.91 12.52
CA HIS A 614 5.29 -45.86 13.96
C HIS A 614 3.97 -45.61 14.69
N PRO A 615 3.48 -46.55 15.49
CA PRO A 615 2.35 -46.29 16.35
C PRO A 615 2.71 -45.12 17.28
N TYR A 616 1.89 -44.08 17.27
CA TYR A 616 1.97 -43.03 18.28
C TYR A 616 1.74 -43.69 19.62
N HIS A 617 2.81 -43.95 20.37
CA HIS A 617 2.66 -44.34 21.76
C HIS A 617 2.10 -43.13 22.49
N LEU A 618 1.02 -43.31 23.23
CA LEU A 618 0.47 -42.37 24.19
C LEU A 618 1.51 -42.16 25.30
N CYS A 619 2.55 -41.39 25.04
CA CYS A 619 3.54 -40.98 26.02
C CYS A 619 3.29 -39.53 26.33
N ASP A 620 3.25 -39.21 27.62
CA ASP A 620 3.28 -37.82 28.05
C ASP A 620 4.51 -37.14 27.44
N PRO A 621 4.38 -35.93 26.84
CA PRO A 621 5.53 -35.21 26.35
C PRO A 621 6.49 -34.95 27.50
N VAL A 622 7.76 -35.29 27.33
CA VAL A 622 8.80 -35.10 28.36
C VAL A 622 9.10 -33.64 28.52
N GLU A 623 9.01 -32.86 27.40
CA GLU A 623 9.23 -31.42 27.37
C GLU A 623 8.09 -30.74 26.61
N HIS A 624 7.39 -29.83 27.28
CA HIS A 624 6.34 -29.02 26.72
C HIS A 624 6.73 -27.53 26.81
N HIS A 625 7.06 -26.94 25.69
CA HIS A 625 7.40 -25.51 25.57
C HIS A 625 6.20 -24.70 25.09
N VAL A 626 5.84 -23.66 25.82
CA VAL A 626 4.73 -22.76 25.46
C VAL A 626 5.26 -21.39 25.08
N VAL A 627 4.94 -20.95 23.86
CA VAL A 627 5.35 -19.66 23.30
C VAL A 627 4.11 -18.82 22.99
N VAL A 628 3.92 -17.74 23.71
CA VAL A 628 2.82 -16.79 23.49
C VAL A 628 3.29 -15.66 22.57
N LEU A 629 2.69 -15.55 21.40
CA LEU A 629 3.02 -14.45 20.46
C LEU A 629 2.31 -13.19 20.90
N VAL A 630 3.08 -12.13 21.23
CA VAL A 630 2.53 -10.88 21.69
C VAL A 630 2.88 -9.73 20.73
N ALA A 631 1.94 -8.82 20.50
CA ALA A 631 2.14 -7.61 19.70
C ALA A 631 2.32 -6.36 20.59
N GLY A 632 2.24 -6.53 21.92
CA GLY A 632 2.35 -5.51 22.95
C GLY A 632 1.51 -5.86 24.17
N VAL A 633 1.52 -4.98 25.18
CA VAL A 633 0.73 -5.12 26.42
C VAL A 633 -0.70 -4.68 26.15
N ASN A 634 -1.64 -5.65 26.17
CA ASN A 634 -3.06 -5.41 25.94
C ASN A 634 -3.91 -6.59 26.48
N LYS A 635 -5.23 -6.40 26.57
CA LYS A 635 -6.16 -7.41 27.12
C LYS A 635 -6.10 -8.76 26.39
N ALA A 636 -5.89 -8.78 25.07
CA ALA A 636 -5.80 -10.01 24.33
C ALA A 636 -4.51 -10.77 24.66
N SER A 637 -3.37 -10.06 24.80
CA SER A 637 -2.11 -10.65 25.29
C SER A 637 -2.25 -11.14 26.72
N ASN A 638 -2.92 -10.37 27.60
CA ASN A 638 -3.19 -10.74 28.99
C ASN A 638 -3.96 -12.06 29.09
N ARG A 639 -5.08 -12.16 28.34
CA ARG A 639 -5.89 -13.38 28.29
C ARG A 639 -5.11 -14.58 27.74
N ALA A 640 -4.29 -14.36 26.68
CA ALA A 640 -3.47 -15.44 26.12
C ALA A 640 -2.41 -15.94 27.12
N LEU A 641 -1.83 -15.04 27.91
CA LEU A 641 -0.87 -15.38 28.97
C LEU A 641 -1.55 -16.10 30.14
N ALA A 642 -2.74 -15.67 30.54
CA ALA A 642 -3.53 -16.37 31.57
C ALA A 642 -3.86 -17.80 31.14
N TYR A 643 -4.25 -18.01 29.88
CA TYR A 643 -4.43 -19.32 29.29
C TYR A 643 -3.12 -20.12 29.26
N ALA A 644 -2.02 -19.52 28.82
CA ALA A 644 -0.72 -20.20 28.75
C ALA A 644 -0.26 -20.72 30.12
N ARG A 645 -0.54 -19.97 31.19
CA ARG A 645 -0.25 -20.37 32.57
C ARG A 645 -1.14 -21.51 33.07
N SER A 646 -2.29 -21.76 32.42
CA SER A 646 -3.15 -22.90 32.75
C SER A 646 -2.64 -24.22 32.16
N LEU A 647 -1.67 -24.15 31.24
CA LEU A 647 -1.04 -25.32 30.66
C LEU A 647 0.15 -25.75 31.52
N GLN A 648 0.33 -27.08 31.72
CA GLN A 648 1.55 -27.62 32.35
C GLN A 648 2.69 -27.56 31.35
N ALA A 649 3.49 -26.46 31.44
CA ALA A 649 4.60 -26.21 30.53
C ALA A 649 5.94 -26.39 31.25
N THR A 650 6.90 -27.06 30.60
CA THR A 650 8.31 -27.11 31.02
C THR A 650 8.93 -25.71 30.92
N SER A 651 8.57 -24.95 29.91
CA SER A 651 8.94 -23.52 29.79
C SER A 651 7.81 -22.71 29.18
N LEU A 652 7.58 -21.51 29.74
CA LEU A 652 6.61 -20.54 29.23
C LEU A 652 7.33 -19.23 28.91
N ARG A 653 7.15 -18.73 27.67
CA ARG A 653 7.78 -17.51 27.20
C ARG A 653 6.81 -16.67 26.39
N ALA A 654 6.86 -15.36 26.53
CA ALA A 654 6.24 -14.44 25.61
C ALA A 654 7.23 -14.08 24.51
N LEU A 655 6.81 -14.09 23.25
CA LEU A 655 7.66 -13.80 22.10
C LEU A 655 7.15 -12.55 21.39
N PHE A 656 8.00 -11.52 21.32
CA PHE A 656 7.80 -10.33 20.52
C PHE A 656 8.77 -10.31 19.34
N ILE A 657 8.25 -10.15 18.11
CA ILE A 657 9.09 -10.05 16.92
C ILE A 657 9.35 -8.60 16.59
N SER A 658 10.60 -8.21 16.69
CA SER A 658 11.09 -6.87 16.41
C SER A 658 11.23 -6.66 14.90
N LEU A 659 10.46 -5.73 14.36
CA LEU A 659 10.61 -5.21 12.99
C LEU A 659 11.31 -3.86 12.96
N GLU A 660 11.17 -3.08 14.04
CA GLU A 660 11.72 -1.72 14.21
C GLU A 660 12.25 -1.54 15.64
N PRO A 661 13.52 -1.13 15.85
CA PRO A 661 14.14 -1.04 17.19
C PRO A 661 13.41 -0.08 18.14
N GLU A 662 12.89 1.05 17.66
CA GLU A 662 12.20 2.05 18.49
C GLU A 662 10.89 1.50 19.09
N HIS A 663 10.17 0.68 18.34
CA HIS A 663 8.95 0.04 18.83
C HIS A 663 9.24 -1.03 19.87
N SER A 664 10.30 -1.79 19.67
CA SER A 664 10.75 -2.85 20.57
C SER A 664 11.12 -2.33 21.95
N SER A 665 11.84 -1.22 22.04
CA SER A 665 12.23 -0.59 23.32
C SER A 665 11.01 -0.15 24.12
N ARG A 666 9.97 0.34 23.46
CA ARG A 666 8.71 0.73 24.11
C ARG A 666 7.98 -0.47 24.69
N VAL A 667 7.84 -1.56 23.90
CA VAL A 667 7.16 -2.77 24.35
C VAL A 667 7.87 -3.39 25.55
N LEU A 668 9.21 -3.40 25.58
CA LEU A 668 9.98 -3.88 26.72
C LEU A 668 9.69 -3.04 27.99
N SER A 669 9.72 -1.71 27.88
CA SER A 669 9.42 -0.83 29.01
C SER A 669 7.99 -1.04 29.52
N GLU A 670 7.00 -1.12 28.61
CA GLU A 670 5.59 -1.37 28.97
C GLU A 670 5.42 -2.75 29.64
N TRP A 671 6.19 -3.75 29.22
CA TRP A 671 6.17 -5.09 29.81
C TRP A 671 6.73 -5.14 31.22
N ASP A 672 7.86 -4.50 31.44
CA ASP A 672 8.49 -4.38 32.74
C ASP A 672 7.61 -3.58 33.72
N ASP A 673 7.02 -2.47 33.26
CA ASP A 673 6.09 -1.65 34.05
C ASP A 673 4.82 -2.42 34.45
N TRP A 674 4.38 -3.37 33.59
CA TRP A 674 3.18 -4.19 33.85
C TRP A 674 3.44 -5.28 34.90
N GLY A 675 4.70 -5.60 35.20
CA GLY A 675 5.07 -6.56 36.24
C GLY A 675 4.69 -8.01 35.92
N MET A 676 4.70 -8.40 34.64
CA MET A 676 4.41 -9.76 34.21
C MET A 676 5.59 -10.69 34.55
N ASP A 677 5.29 -11.79 35.25
CA ASP A 677 6.28 -12.81 35.65
C ASP A 677 6.68 -13.77 34.49
N VAL A 678 6.06 -13.68 33.32
CA VAL A 678 6.45 -14.41 32.10
C VAL A 678 7.55 -13.63 31.37
N PRO A 679 8.72 -14.24 31.10
CA PRO A 679 9.79 -13.54 30.39
C PRO A 679 9.40 -13.19 28.97
N LEU A 680 9.66 -11.95 28.57
CA LEU A 680 9.49 -11.47 27.21
C LEU A 680 10.79 -11.66 26.42
N GLU A 681 10.76 -12.52 25.42
CA GLU A 681 11.87 -12.68 24.48
C GLU A 681 11.63 -11.83 23.22
N LEU A 682 12.67 -11.06 22.90
CA LEU A 682 12.67 -10.17 21.76
C LEU A 682 13.53 -10.77 20.66
N VAL A 683 12.92 -11.12 19.53
CA VAL A 683 13.62 -11.72 18.39
C VAL A 683 13.57 -10.78 17.19
N ASP A 684 14.76 -10.38 16.72
CA ASP A 684 14.88 -9.52 15.54
C ASP A 684 14.50 -10.26 14.26
N SER A 685 13.71 -9.61 13.41
CA SER A 685 13.40 -10.07 12.06
C SER A 685 14.05 -9.16 11.02
N PRO A 686 15.34 -9.32 10.72
CA PRO A 686 16.08 -8.43 9.84
C PRO A 686 15.54 -8.41 8.41
N PHE A 687 14.88 -9.49 7.99
CA PHE A 687 14.23 -9.61 6.67
C PHE A 687 12.72 -9.34 6.71
N ARG A 688 12.16 -8.93 7.86
CA ARG A 688 10.73 -8.58 8.05
C ARG A 688 9.76 -9.72 7.73
N SER A 689 10.20 -10.96 7.82
CA SER A 689 9.38 -12.15 7.67
C SER A 689 9.00 -12.71 9.04
N ILE A 690 7.89 -12.23 9.60
CA ILE A 690 7.39 -12.71 10.89
C ILE A 690 7.25 -14.23 10.89
N ALA A 691 6.69 -14.80 9.83
CA ALA A 691 6.45 -16.23 9.72
C ALA A 691 7.74 -17.07 9.69
N ASP A 692 8.76 -16.63 8.95
CA ASP A 692 10.04 -17.35 8.90
C ASP A 692 10.81 -17.21 10.23
N THR A 693 10.76 -16.04 10.86
CA THR A 693 11.39 -15.79 12.15
C THR A 693 10.77 -16.68 13.25
N ILE A 694 9.43 -16.80 13.29
CA ILE A 694 8.74 -17.69 14.23
C ILE A 694 9.09 -19.15 13.94
N ARG A 695 9.13 -19.55 12.68
CA ARG A 695 9.50 -20.92 12.30
C ARG A 695 10.92 -21.27 12.78
N GLU A 696 11.87 -20.37 12.58
CA GLU A 696 13.25 -20.55 13.02
C GLU A 696 13.34 -20.63 14.55
N TYR A 697 12.64 -19.74 15.24
CA TYR A 697 12.57 -19.73 16.70
C TYR A 697 11.97 -21.01 17.27
N VAL A 698 10.86 -21.49 16.71
CA VAL A 698 10.21 -22.73 17.16
C VAL A 698 11.10 -23.95 16.90
N ARG A 699 11.80 -23.98 15.76
CA ARG A 699 12.74 -25.06 15.44
C ARG A 699 13.94 -25.13 16.39
N SER A 700 14.31 -24.04 17.06
CA SER A 700 15.39 -24.03 18.05
C SER A 700 15.11 -24.89 19.28
N PHE A 701 13.84 -25.25 19.53
CA PHE A 701 13.44 -26.22 20.56
C PHE A 701 13.50 -27.69 20.10
N GLU A 702 13.88 -27.93 18.84
CA GLU A 702 13.98 -29.26 18.22
C GLU A 702 12.71 -30.13 18.42
N PRO A 703 11.50 -29.62 18.10
CA PRO A 703 10.27 -30.34 18.33
C PRO A 703 10.19 -31.59 17.47
N ASP A 704 10.01 -32.75 18.08
CA ASP A 704 9.89 -34.04 17.41
C ASP A 704 8.46 -34.60 17.37
N GLY A 705 7.56 -33.98 18.16
CA GLY A 705 6.16 -34.39 18.29
C GLY A 705 5.91 -35.65 19.13
N GLN A 706 6.92 -36.13 19.83
CA GLN A 706 6.85 -37.28 20.75
C GLN A 706 7.37 -36.89 22.13
N ARG A 707 8.62 -36.45 22.21
CA ARG A 707 9.27 -36.03 23.46
C ARG A 707 9.18 -34.55 23.69
N THR A 708 9.37 -33.76 22.62
CA THR A 708 9.36 -32.31 22.67
C THR A 708 8.20 -31.77 21.83
N ILE A 709 7.31 -31.02 22.46
CA ILE A 709 6.18 -30.34 21.83
C ILE A 709 6.28 -28.83 22.08
N VAL A 710 6.04 -28.05 21.05
CA VAL A 710 5.98 -26.59 21.16
C VAL A 710 4.57 -26.11 20.86
N THR A 711 3.92 -25.50 21.85
CA THR A 711 2.61 -24.87 21.69
C THR A 711 2.76 -23.37 21.42
N CYS A 712 2.38 -22.94 20.22
CA CYS A 712 2.34 -21.53 19.86
C CYS A 712 0.94 -20.96 20.10
N ILE A 713 0.81 -20.01 21.02
CA ILE A 713 -0.44 -19.35 21.36
C ILE A 713 -0.55 -18.02 20.63
N LEU A 714 -1.64 -17.83 19.91
CA LEU A 714 -1.94 -16.68 19.05
C LEU A 714 -3.17 -15.94 19.57
N PRO A 715 -3.05 -14.71 20.09
CA PRO A 715 -4.20 -13.86 20.34
C PRO A 715 -4.85 -13.46 19.03
N GLU A 716 -6.16 -13.66 18.89
CA GLU A 716 -6.95 -13.27 17.71
C GLU A 716 -8.13 -12.41 18.09
N PHE A 717 -8.46 -11.42 17.26
CA PHE A 717 -9.61 -10.57 17.50
C PHE A 717 -10.86 -11.13 16.83
N ILE A 718 -11.96 -11.22 17.57
CA ILE A 718 -13.29 -11.41 17.01
C ILE A 718 -13.89 -10.03 16.76
N LEU A 719 -14.23 -9.75 15.52
CA LEU A 719 -14.77 -8.48 15.08
C LEU A 719 -16.23 -8.65 14.72
N GLU A 720 -17.05 -7.67 15.07
CA GLU A 720 -18.50 -7.69 14.82
C GLU A 720 -18.83 -7.80 13.33
N HIS A 721 -18.01 -7.16 12.46
CA HIS A 721 -18.24 -7.12 11.02
C HIS A 721 -17.13 -7.80 10.23
N TRP A 722 -17.51 -8.63 9.25
CA TRP A 722 -16.56 -9.38 8.40
C TRP A 722 -15.58 -8.49 7.61
N TRP A 723 -15.96 -7.25 7.23
CA TRP A 723 -15.09 -6.32 6.52
C TRP A 723 -14.01 -5.67 7.39
N HIS A 724 -14.03 -5.84 8.71
CA HIS A 724 -12.95 -5.45 9.62
C HIS A 724 -11.85 -6.51 9.75
N TYR A 725 -12.13 -7.78 9.42
CA TYR A 725 -11.13 -8.86 9.51
C TYR A 725 -9.85 -8.61 8.69
N PRO A 726 -9.91 -8.06 7.45
CA PRO A 726 -8.71 -7.70 6.71
C PRO A 726 -7.82 -6.69 7.42
N LEU A 727 -8.34 -5.91 8.37
CA LEU A 727 -7.58 -4.89 9.09
C LEU A 727 -6.73 -5.46 10.24
N HIS A 728 -7.03 -6.66 10.76
CA HIS A 728 -6.43 -7.17 12.00
C HIS A 728 -5.77 -8.56 11.90
N ASN A 729 -6.45 -9.58 11.42
CA ASN A 729 -6.06 -10.98 11.66
C ASN A 729 -5.18 -11.66 10.58
N GLN A 730 -4.66 -10.92 9.62
CA GLN A 730 -3.86 -11.50 8.53
C GLN A 730 -2.56 -12.14 9.00
N THR A 731 -1.90 -11.56 10.02
CA THR A 731 -0.64 -12.08 10.57
C THR A 731 -0.86 -13.43 11.25
N ALA A 732 -1.93 -13.57 12.03
CA ALA A 732 -2.26 -14.86 12.70
C ALA A 732 -2.53 -15.96 11.67
N LEU A 733 -3.25 -15.68 10.59
CA LEU A 733 -3.49 -16.61 9.51
C LEU A 733 -2.19 -17.05 8.82
N LEU A 734 -1.29 -16.11 8.54
CA LEU A 734 0.01 -16.40 7.94
C LEU A 734 0.87 -17.28 8.84
N ILE A 735 0.92 -16.98 10.13
CA ILE A 735 1.67 -17.76 11.12
C ILE A 735 1.12 -19.18 11.22
N LYS A 736 -0.20 -19.34 11.36
CA LYS A 736 -0.84 -20.66 11.40
C LYS A 736 -0.54 -21.49 10.15
N SER A 737 -0.65 -20.90 8.98
CA SER A 737 -0.35 -21.58 7.71
C SER A 737 1.12 -22.04 7.61
N THR A 738 2.04 -21.28 8.22
CA THR A 738 3.47 -21.58 8.23
C THR A 738 3.80 -22.69 9.21
N LEU A 739 3.22 -22.64 10.41
CA LEU A 739 3.46 -23.62 11.48
C LEU A 739 2.72 -24.94 11.27
N LEU A 740 1.67 -24.97 10.47
CA LEU A 740 0.90 -26.16 10.13
C LEU A 740 1.75 -27.33 9.60
N PHE A 741 2.88 -27.01 8.96
CA PHE A 741 3.78 -28.01 8.37
C PHE A 741 4.98 -28.35 9.25
N GLU A 742 5.12 -27.74 10.42
CA GLU A 742 6.22 -28.01 11.34
C GLU A 742 5.84 -29.22 12.24
N ARG A 743 6.80 -30.13 12.41
CA ARG A 743 6.59 -31.36 13.24
C ARG A 743 6.67 -30.97 14.72
N GLY A 744 5.81 -31.55 15.54
CA GLY A 744 5.80 -31.32 16.99
C GLY A 744 5.35 -29.91 17.41
N VAL A 745 4.77 -29.14 16.47
CA VAL A 745 4.27 -27.80 16.75
C VAL A 745 2.75 -27.82 16.77
N VAL A 746 2.20 -27.32 17.86
CA VAL A 746 0.76 -27.14 18.08
C VAL A 746 0.43 -25.67 18.05
N THR A 747 -0.63 -25.27 17.37
CA THR A 747 -1.07 -23.87 17.33
C THR A 747 -2.40 -23.71 18.03
N THR A 748 -2.46 -22.78 18.99
CA THR A 748 -3.69 -22.47 19.74
C THR A 748 -4.07 -21.01 19.51
N SER A 749 -5.31 -20.79 19.07
CA SER A 749 -5.91 -19.47 18.89
C SER A 749 -6.72 -19.10 20.12
N ILE A 750 -6.38 -17.99 20.76
CA ILE A 750 -7.15 -17.41 21.86
C ILE A 750 -7.92 -16.23 21.35
N SER A 751 -9.22 -16.41 21.27
CA SER A 751 -10.14 -15.40 20.76
C SER A 751 -10.42 -14.31 21.79
N TYR A 752 -10.31 -13.05 21.39
CA TYR A 752 -10.71 -11.89 22.19
C TYR A 752 -11.82 -11.12 21.46
N PRO A 753 -13.04 -11.06 22.00
CA PRO A 753 -14.14 -10.34 21.37
C PRO A 753 -13.95 -8.84 21.51
N ILE A 754 -14.10 -8.12 20.40
CA ILE A 754 -14.16 -6.66 20.35
C ILE A 754 -15.61 -6.30 20.11
N THR A 755 -16.27 -5.79 21.15
CA THR A 755 -17.74 -5.60 21.19
C THR A 755 -18.18 -4.26 20.64
N GLY A 756 -17.26 -3.33 20.42
CA GLY A 756 -17.59 -1.98 19.91
C GLY A 756 -18.43 -1.12 20.86
N GLN A 757 -18.70 -1.59 22.08
CA GLN A 757 -19.63 -0.98 23.04
C GLN A 757 -19.02 0.13 23.91
N ILE A 758 -17.91 0.72 23.51
CA ILE A 758 -17.50 1.98 24.13
C ILE A 758 -18.21 3.10 23.36
N GLU A 759 -19.49 3.29 23.64
CA GLU A 759 -20.22 4.50 23.29
C GLU A 759 -19.64 5.66 24.10
N ASP A 760 -19.21 6.70 23.38
CA ASP A 760 -18.96 8.07 23.83
C ASP A 760 -18.25 8.26 25.20
N LEU A 761 -16.90 8.21 25.17
CA LEU A 761 -16.06 8.94 26.10
C LEU A 761 -15.24 10.00 25.37
#